data_73daafb939c4b48079751c472f90202c
#
_entry.id   73daafb939c4b48079751c472f90202c
#
_cell.length_a   1.000
_cell.length_b   1.000
_cell.length_c   1.000
_cell.angle_alpha   90.00
_cell.angle_beta   90.00
_cell.angle_gamma   90.00
#
_symmetry.space_group_name_H-M   'P 1'
#
loop_
_entity.id
_entity.type
_entity.pdbx_description
1 polymer ?
#
loop_
_entity_poly.entity_id
_entity_poly.type
_entity_poly.pdbx_seq_one_letter_code
_entity_poly.pdbx_strand_id
1 'polypeptide(L)'
;MKQLLQNMKNGKAIVEEVPMPAPRAGFALVKVAASLVSAGTERMVVEFAERNLIGKARLRPDLVRQMMDKARREGLVPTVQAAFNRLDQPMALGYSSAGTIVALGRNMQGFKVGQRVACAGGGFAVHAEYNVVPRNLLTPLPKNVEFESAAFTTLGAIAMHGFRLAEPQIGENVAVIGLGLLGLLAIQIASAAGCNVMGIDIDPKRVALASSLGVEAVRRARAVDSSQAFTANRGFDIVLICADTASNDPVELAAVIARDRARIVATGAVGLNIPRKIYYEKELSFVNSRSYGPGRYDTSYEEEGRDYPLGYVRWTEGRNFESVVELMANGKLKTAPLVTHHFPIEDAAKAYEVITGKKKESFLGVLLTYDQEKDVRSEKIEFKAVSRQPSAVKLGVLGAGLYANATLLPAVKSIRDIELIGIASSGGLHARHSGEKFGFAYATSSDDEIINDPNINTVAILTRHDTHANLVIKALKAGKHVFVEKPLAVNSVQLLAVSKQLKNNQSLMTVGFNRRFAPLAQELSGFYEDHTEPMHVHYRVNAGYIPLNHWTQDPAIGGGRIIGEGCHFIDFITFLIGASPISVTAHALPDNGKYREDNVSMTLTFPDGSIGVVDYLANGDKSFPKERVEVFCGGRIAILDDFRRLETVENGARREVKRAQDKGWRNEMLAFVNAIREGGQPPIPYEQLIGVTKASFAAVESIGINNEQNGINMISHPRNSESRAK
;
A
#
# COMPACT_ATOMS: atom_id res chain seq x y z
N MET A 1 -16.46 0.98 -15.25
CA MET A 1 -15.55 1.93 -15.90
C MET A 1 -14.37 1.20 -16.54
N LYS A 2 -13.78 1.77 -17.60
CA LYS A 2 -12.57 1.24 -18.23
C LYS A 2 -11.32 1.68 -17.49
N GLN A 3 -10.37 0.78 -17.35
CA GLN A 3 -9.07 1.03 -16.70
C GLN A 3 -7.97 0.24 -17.40
N LEU A 4 -6.82 0.86 -17.60
CA LEU A 4 -5.63 0.20 -18.16
C LEU A 4 -4.85 -0.50 -17.04
N LEU A 5 -4.60 -1.79 -17.23
CA LEU A 5 -3.98 -2.68 -16.26
C LEU A 5 -2.76 -3.39 -16.84
N GLN A 6 -1.73 -3.50 -16.03
CA GLN A 6 -0.55 -4.32 -16.30
C GLN A 6 -0.71 -5.68 -15.63
N ASN A 7 -0.71 -6.75 -16.41
CA ASN A 7 -0.60 -8.09 -15.87
C ASN A 7 0.87 -8.41 -15.59
N MET A 8 1.20 -8.52 -14.31
CA MET A 8 2.59 -8.75 -13.87
C MET A 8 3.09 -10.19 -14.14
N LYS A 9 2.20 -11.11 -14.46
CA LYS A 9 2.54 -12.51 -14.75
C LYS A 9 2.96 -12.71 -16.20
N ASN A 10 2.21 -12.16 -17.14
CA ASN A 10 2.42 -12.35 -18.59
C ASN A 10 2.92 -11.10 -19.33
N GLY A 11 3.06 -9.96 -18.65
CA GLY A 11 3.60 -8.73 -19.21
C GLY A 11 2.62 -7.95 -20.11
N LYS A 12 1.36 -8.36 -20.24
CA LYS A 12 0.40 -7.68 -21.11
C LYS A 12 -0.22 -6.47 -20.42
N ALA A 13 -0.23 -5.33 -21.10
CA ALA A 13 -1.08 -4.18 -20.75
C ALA A 13 -2.43 -4.35 -21.45
N ILE A 14 -3.52 -4.34 -20.66
CA ILE A 14 -4.88 -4.58 -21.15
C ILE A 14 -5.85 -3.55 -20.57
N VAL A 15 -6.84 -3.17 -21.34
CA VAL A 15 -7.93 -2.33 -20.85
C VAL A 15 -9.08 -3.24 -20.42
N GLU A 16 -9.51 -3.07 -19.19
CA GLU A 16 -10.56 -3.88 -18.59
C GLU A 16 -11.65 -3.03 -17.96
N GLU A 17 -12.86 -3.57 -17.94
CA GLU A 17 -13.96 -2.99 -17.20
C GLU A 17 -13.84 -3.37 -15.71
N VAL A 18 -13.84 -2.36 -14.84
CA VAL A 18 -13.79 -2.52 -13.39
C VAL A 18 -14.94 -1.72 -12.75
N PRO A 19 -15.44 -2.10 -11.56
CA PRO A 19 -16.37 -1.26 -10.82
C PRO A 19 -15.79 0.15 -10.64
N MET A 20 -16.64 1.18 -10.77
CA MET A 20 -16.24 2.56 -10.50
C MET A 20 -15.88 2.69 -9.01
N PRO A 21 -14.72 3.27 -8.66
CA PRO A 21 -14.32 3.39 -7.26
C PRO A 21 -15.20 4.38 -6.49
N ALA A 22 -15.41 4.11 -5.20
CA ALA A 22 -16.14 5.00 -4.32
C ALA A 22 -15.17 6.00 -3.63
N PRO A 23 -15.53 7.30 -3.50
CA PRO A 23 -14.70 8.29 -2.81
C PRO A 23 -14.67 8.01 -1.30
N ARG A 24 -13.49 7.91 -0.73
CA ARG A 24 -13.26 7.79 0.73
C ARG A 24 -13.01 9.15 1.38
N ALA A 25 -13.01 9.20 2.71
CA ALA A 25 -12.76 10.44 3.46
C ALA A 25 -11.42 11.07 3.06
N GLY A 26 -11.39 12.39 2.82
CA GLY A 26 -10.21 13.14 2.36
C GLY A 26 -9.88 13.01 0.87
N PHE A 27 -10.72 12.30 0.07
CA PHE A 27 -10.50 12.05 -1.36
C PHE A 27 -11.64 12.59 -2.22
N ALA A 28 -11.33 12.89 -3.47
CA ALA A 28 -12.34 13.23 -4.49
C ALA A 28 -12.38 12.16 -5.58
N LEU A 29 -13.58 11.90 -6.11
CA LEU A 29 -13.78 11.14 -7.34
C LEU A 29 -13.74 12.09 -8.52
N VAL A 30 -12.81 11.85 -9.43
CA VAL A 30 -12.56 12.68 -10.62
C VAL A 30 -12.91 11.88 -11.87
N LYS A 31 -13.81 12.42 -12.72
CA LYS A 31 -14.03 11.95 -14.08
C LYS A 31 -12.88 12.44 -14.93
N VAL A 32 -12.05 11.55 -15.43
CA VAL A 32 -10.82 11.87 -16.16
C VAL A 32 -11.17 12.30 -17.58
N ALA A 33 -10.54 13.37 -18.06
CA ALA A 33 -10.65 13.85 -19.43
C ALA A 33 -9.40 13.51 -20.26
N ALA A 34 -8.21 13.59 -19.64
CA ALA A 34 -6.94 13.23 -20.27
C ALA A 34 -5.96 12.67 -19.24
N SER A 35 -5.11 11.75 -19.65
CA SER A 35 -3.97 11.29 -18.86
C SER A 35 -2.73 11.12 -19.71
N LEU A 36 -1.55 11.42 -19.14
CA LEU A 36 -0.28 11.40 -19.84
C LEU A 36 0.48 10.12 -19.51
N VAL A 37 0.87 9.37 -20.54
CA VAL A 37 1.73 8.18 -20.41
C VAL A 37 3.17 8.61 -20.17
N SER A 38 3.75 8.15 -19.08
CA SER A 38 5.14 8.42 -18.73
C SER A 38 6.06 7.35 -19.31
N ALA A 39 6.63 7.65 -20.48
CA ALA A 39 7.45 6.70 -21.21
C ALA A 39 8.68 6.18 -20.41
N GLY A 40 9.28 6.99 -19.53
CA GLY A 40 10.41 6.55 -18.70
C GLY A 40 9.98 5.54 -17.63
N THR A 41 9.06 5.93 -16.77
CA THR A 41 8.66 5.11 -15.61
C THR A 41 7.80 3.90 -16.00
N GLU A 42 6.80 4.11 -16.86
CA GLU A 42 5.85 3.05 -17.20
C GLU A 42 6.46 2.02 -18.15
N ARG A 43 7.36 2.43 -19.04
CA ARG A 43 8.16 1.51 -19.85
C ARG A 43 8.95 0.53 -18.98
N MET A 44 9.63 1.02 -17.91
CA MET A 44 10.37 0.14 -17.00
C MET A 44 9.46 -0.89 -16.33
N VAL A 45 8.24 -0.50 -15.96
CA VAL A 45 7.25 -1.40 -15.35
C VAL A 45 6.83 -2.48 -16.33
N VAL A 46 6.51 -2.11 -17.58
CA VAL A 46 6.09 -3.06 -18.62
C VAL A 46 7.24 -4.00 -18.99
N GLU A 47 8.44 -3.49 -19.22
CA GLU A 47 9.62 -4.30 -19.50
C GLU A 47 9.96 -5.26 -18.36
N PHE A 48 9.80 -4.84 -17.09
CA PHE A 48 9.93 -5.73 -15.93
C PHE A 48 8.86 -6.83 -15.95
N ALA A 49 7.61 -6.48 -16.24
CA ALA A 49 6.49 -7.42 -16.27
C ALA A 49 6.63 -8.46 -17.40
N GLU A 50 7.24 -8.10 -18.54
CA GLU A 50 7.49 -9.00 -19.67
C GLU A 50 8.64 -9.99 -19.43
N ARG A 51 9.53 -9.74 -18.47
CA ARG A 51 10.64 -10.66 -18.17
C ARG A 51 10.13 -11.97 -17.57
N ASN A 52 10.82 -13.04 -17.85
CA ASN A 52 10.59 -14.33 -17.19
C ASN A 52 10.95 -14.26 -15.68
N LEU A 53 10.56 -15.27 -14.90
CA LEU A 53 10.75 -15.30 -13.44
C LEU A 53 12.22 -15.14 -13.04
N ILE A 54 13.16 -15.71 -13.80
CA ILE A 54 14.61 -15.60 -13.54
C ILE A 54 15.07 -14.16 -13.77
N GLY A 55 14.62 -13.52 -14.86
CA GLY A 55 14.91 -12.11 -15.14
C GLY A 55 14.35 -11.17 -14.09
N LYS A 56 13.11 -11.42 -13.61
CA LYS A 56 12.51 -10.66 -12.49
C LYS A 56 13.30 -10.84 -11.20
N ALA A 57 13.73 -12.07 -10.89
CA ALA A 57 14.53 -12.36 -9.69
C ALA A 57 15.90 -11.65 -9.69
N ARG A 58 16.57 -11.60 -10.85
CA ARG A 58 17.87 -10.89 -10.99
C ARG A 58 17.75 -9.40 -10.75
N LEU A 59 16.64 -8.79 -11.16
CA LEU A 59 16.41 -7.34 -10.97
C LEU A 59 15.99 -6.98 -9.55
N ARG A 60 15.46 -7.93 -8.77
CA ARG A 60 14.96 -7.72 -7.41
C ARG A 60 15.56 -8.73 -6.42
N PRO A 61 16.88 -8.68 -6.21
CA PRO A 61 17.57 -9.58 -5.26
C PRO A 61 17.06 -9.40 -3.83
N ASP A 62 16.55 -8.22 -3.48
CA ASP A 62 15.89 -7.92 -2.22
C ASP A 62 14.65 -8.79 -2.00
N LEU A 63 13.78 -8.94 -3.01
CA LEU A 63 12.60 -9.79 -2.93
C LEU A 63 12.98 -11.28 -2.89
N VAL A 64 14.03 -11.68 -3.61
CA VAL A 64 14.53 -13.05 -3.56
C VAL A 64 14.99 -13.42 -2.15
N ARG A 65 15.74 -12.54 -1.47
CA ARG A 65 16.15 -12.77 -0.08
C ARG A 65 14.94 -12.90 0.85
N GLN A 66 13.95 -12.00 0.74
CA GLN A 66 12.71 -12.09 1.52
C GLN A 66 11.95 -13.41 1.26
N MET A 67 11.93 -13.88 0.01
CA MET A 67 11.34 -15.19 -0.34
C MET A 67 12.12 -16.35 0.26
N MET A 68 13.45 -16.32 0.23
CA MET A 68 14.29 -17.35 0.85
C MET A 68 14.06 -17.41 2.37
N ASP A 69 13.99 -16.28 3.04
CA ASP A 69 13.71 -16.21 4.48
C ASP A 69 12.29 -16.68 4.80
N LYS A 70 11.32 -16.38 3.94
CA LYS A 70 9.95 -16.89 4.06
C LYS A 70 9.91 -18.42 3.82
N ALA A 71 10.63 -18.92 2.82
CA ALA A 71 10.68 -20.34 2.52
C ALA A 71 11.30 -21.18 3.65
N ARG A 72 12.32 -20.63 4.34
CA ARG A 72 12.92 -21.27 5.52
C ARG A 72 11.91 -21.39 6.68
N ARG A 73 11.02 -20.40 6.84
CA ARG A 73 10.04 -20.34 7.95
C ARG A 73 8.75 -21.09 7.66
N GLU A 74 8.17 -20.83 6.50
CA GLU A 74 6.82 -21.30 6.15
C GLU A 74 6.84 -22.52 5.22
N GLY A 75 8.01 -22.84 4.64
CA GLY A 75 8.19 -23.90 3.63
C GLY A 75 8.20 -23.34 2.19
N LEU A 76 8.71 -24.13 1.26
CA LEU A 76 8.84 -23.72 -0.15
C LEU A 76 7.48 -23.52 -0.83
N VAL A 77 6.54 -24.45 -0.64
CA VAL A 77 5.22 -24.42 -1.33
C VAL A 77 4.40 -23.19 -0.98
N PRO A 78 4.17 -22.84 0.32
CA PRO A 78 3.44 -21.61 0.66
C PRO A 78 4.14 -20.35 0.18
N THR A 79 5.48 -20.33 0.18
CA THR A 79 6.27 -19.18 -0.28
C THR A 79 6.12 -18.94 -1.78
N VAL A 80 6.25 -19.99 -2.57
CA VAL A 80 6.07 -19.94 -4.02
C VAL A 80 4.64 -19.51 -4.35
N GLN A 81 3.65 -20.07 -3.67
CA GLN A 81 2.24 -19.71 -3.87
C GLN A 81 1.96 -18.22 -3.51
N ALA A 82 2.55 -17.72 -2.43
CA ALA A 82 2.43 -16.31 -2.06
C ALA A 82 3.07 -15.37 -3.10
N ALA A 83 4.23 -15.75 -3.67
CA ALA A 83 4.88 -15.01 -4.74
C ALA A 83 4.03 -14.98 -6.01
N PHE A 84 3.49 -16.14 -6.42
CA PHE A 84 2.57 -16.21 -7.56
C PHE A 84 1.30 -15.39 -7.33
N ASN A 85 0.68 -15.44 -6.15
CA ASN A 85 -0.49 -14.65 -5.82
C ASN A 85 -0.20 -13.14 -5.89
N ARG A 86 1.01 -12.71 -5.53
CA ARG A 86 1.42 -11.30 -5.64
C ARG A 86 1.62 -10.87 -7.10
N LEU A 87 2.20 -11.72 -7.95
CA LEU A 87 2.38 -11.49 -9.38
C LEU A 87 1.07 -11.59 -10.18
N ASP A 88 0.08 -12.30 -9.64
CA ASP A 88 -1.23 -12.49 -10.25
C ASP A 88 -2.14 -11.25 -10.09
N GLN A 89 -1.84 -10.35 -9.15
CA GLN A 89 -2.61 -9.12 -8.98
C GLN A 89 -2.29 -8.14 -10.11
N PRO A 90 -3.32 -7.65 -10.84
CA PRO A 90 -3.12 -6.63 -11.85
C PRO A 90 -2.70 -5.30 -11.21
N MET A 91 -1.82 -4.58 -11.88
CA MET A 91 -1.36 -3.27 -11.44
C MET A 91 -1.94 -2.18 -12.34
N ALA A 92 -2.55 -1.16 -11.76
CA ALA A 92 -2.98 0.01 -12.50
C ALA A 92 -1.77 0.83 -12.97
N LEU A 93 -1.76 1.23 -14.25
CA LEU A 93 -0.75 2.08 -14.85
C LEU A 93 -1.17 3.54 -14.82
N GLY A 94 -0.19 4.45 -14.90
CA GLY A 94 -0.40 5.90 -14.89
C GLY A 94 -0.25 6.54 -13.50
N TYR A 95 0.08 7.84 -13.52
CA TYR A 95 0.21 8.65 -12.30
C TYR A 95 0.02 10.16 -12.56
N SER A 96 -0.46 10.54 -13.75
CA SER A 96 -0.68 11.92 -14.14
C SER A 96 -1.92 12.03 -15.02
N SER A 97 -2.95 12.69 -14.53
CA SER A 97 -4.24 12.86 -15.24
C SER A 97 -4.86 14.22 -14.94
N ALA A 98 -5.91 14.57 -15.68
CA ALA A 98 -6.71 15.76 -15.44
C ALA A 98 -8.19 15.48 -15.74
N GLY A 99 -9.09 16.14 -15.03
CA GLY A 99 -10.52 15.92 -15.19
C GLY A 99 -11.38 16.82 -14.31
N THR A 100 -12.61 16.39 -14.08
CA THR A 100 -13.62 17.13 -13.31
C THR A 100 -14.04 16.32 -12.08
N ILE A 101 -14.08 16.95 -10.91
CA ILE A 101 -14.57 16.35 -9.68
C ILE A 101 -16.06 16.05 -9.82
N VAL A 102 -16.47 14.80 -9.63
CA VAL A 102 -17.89 14.36 -9.71
C VAL A 102 -18.47 13.95 -8.36
N ALA A 103 -17.63 13.62 -7.38
CA ALA A 103 -18.05 13.38 -6.00
C ALA A 103 -16.92 13.67 -5.01
N LEU A 104 -17.27 14.01 -3.76
CA LEU A 104 -16.32 14.26 -2.67
C LEU A 104 -16.56 13.26 -1.54
N GLY A 105 -15.48 12.72 -1.00
CA GLY A 105 -15.50 11.98 0.25
C GLY A 105 -15.71 12.90 1.47
N ARG A 106 -16.04 12.32 2.60
CA ARG A 106 -16.16 13.08 3.86
C ARG A 106 -14.86 13.83 4.17
N ASN A 107 -14.95 14.99 4.82
CA ASN A 107 -13.81 15.81 5.24
C ASN A 107 -12.94 16.34 4.07
N MET A 108 -13.43 16.34 2.83
CA MET A 108 -12.74 16.93 1.70
C MET A 108 -12.96 18.45 1.70
N GLN A 109 -11.97 19.20 2.16
CA GLN A 109 -12.01 20.68 2.22
C GLN A 109 -11.27 21.30 1.03
N GLY A 110 -11.69 22.51 0.61
CA GLY A 110 -11.04 23.30 -0.44
C GLY A 110 -11.40 22.93 -1.86
N PHE A 111 -12.27 21.93 -2.07
CA PHE A 111 -12.73 21.48 -3.39
C PHE A 111 -14.25 21.40 -3.47
N LYS A 112 -14.79 21.42 -4.69
CA LYS A 112 -16.24 21.32 -4.97
C LYS A 112 -16.50 20.42 -6.19
N VAL A 113 -17.68 19.80 -6.20
CA VAL A 113 -18.17 19.07 -7.38
C VAL A 113 -18.28 20.02 -8.58
N GLY A 114 -17.92 19.55 -9.76
CA GLY A 114 -17.83 20.34 -10.99
C GLY A 114 -16.49 21.09 -11.15
N GLN A 115 -15.59 21.04 -10.18
CA GLN A 115 -14.29 21.73 -10.28
C GLN A 115 -13.34 20.95 -11.18
N ARG A 116 -12.68 21.66 -12.09
CA ARG A 116 -11.62 21.13 -12.96
C ARG A 116 -10.32 21.02 -12.17
N VAL A 117 -9.63 19.89 -12.29
CA VAL A 117 -8.41 19.59 -11.53
C VAL A 117 -7.36 18.84 -12.35
N ALA A 118 -6.08 19.08 -12.05
CA ALA A 118 -5.01 18.16 -12.34
C ALA A 118 -4.86 17.18 -11.18
N CYS A 119 -4.51 15.94 -11.49
CA CYS A 119 -4.38 14.82 -10.56
C CYS A 119 -2.99 14.21 -10.67
N ALA A 120 -2.39 13.88 -9.53
CA ALA A 120 -1.09 13.25 -9.45
C ALA A 120 -1.10 12.00 -8.58
N GLY A 121 -0.04 11.19 -8.70
CA GLY A 121 0.25 10.08 -7.81
C GLY A 121 0.00 8.69 -8.40
N GLY A 122 1.01 7.81 -8.26
CA GLY A 122 0.90 6.40 -8.63
C GLY A 122 -0.12 5.69 -7.76
N GLY A 123 -1.06 4.97 -8.39
CA GLY A 123 -2.19 4.33 -7.72
C GLY A 123 -3.41 5.25 -7.49
N PHE A 124 -3.26 6.58 -7.72
CA PHE A 124 -4.34 7.56 -7.56
C PHE A 124 -4.75 8.17 -8.90
N ALA A 125 -3.81 8.76 -9.65
CA ALA A 125 -4.07 9.38 -10.95
C ALA A 125 -3.74 8.42 -12.11
N VAL A 126 -4.37 7.25 -12.09
CA VAL A 126 -4.11 6.16 -13.03
C VAL A 126 -4.84 6.36 -14.37
N HIS A 127 -4.51 5.55 -15.36
CA HIS A 127 -5.19 5.53 -16.65
C HIS A 127 -6.55 4.82 -16.53
N ALA A 128 -7.57 5.56 -16.13
CA ALA A 128 -8.93 5.08 -15.92
C ALA A 128 -9.94 6.19 -16.19
N GLU A 129 -11.19 5.85 -16.51
CA GLU A 129 -12.26 6.84 -16.70
C GLU A 129 -12.59 7.63 -15.42
N TYR A 130 -12.37 7.03 -14.25
CA TYR A 130 -12.55 7.67 -12.94
C TYR A 130 -11.38 7.37 -12.02
N ASN A 131 -10.91 8.39 -11.30
CA ASN A 131 -9.84 8.30 -10.31
C ASN A 131 -10.29 8.78 -8.94
N VAL A 132 -9.93 8.06 -7.87
CA VAL A 132 -10.09 8.54 -6.48
C VAL A 132 -8.75 9.09 -6.02
N VAL A 133 -8.69 10.41 -5.87
CA VAL A 133 -7.45 11.14 -5.65
C VAL A 133 -7.48 11.88 -4.31
N PRO A 134 -6.43 11.78 -3.47
CA PRO A 134 -6.38 12.48 -2.19
C PRO A 134 -6.15 13.98 -2.38
N ARG A 135 -6.53 14.76 -1.38
CA ARG A 135 -6.54 16.23 -1.40
C ARG A 135 -5.22 16.85 -1.88
N ASN A 136 -4.09 16.41 -1.31
CA ASN A 136 -2.78 17.03 -1.57
C ASN A 136 -2.19 16.66 -2.95
N LEU A 137 -2.81 15.72 -3.66
CA LEU A 137 -2.46 15.33 -5.02
C LEU A 137 -3.43 15.90 -6.08
N LEU A 138 -4.28 16.85 -5.68
CA LEU A 138 -5.20 17.58 -6.56
C LEU A 138 -4.79 19.04 -6.66
N THR A 139 -4.82 19.60 -7.87
CA THR A 139 -4.59 21.01 -8.12
C THR A 139 -5.71 21.60 -8.96
N PRO A 140 -6.40 22.69 -8.49
CA PRO A 140 -7.42 23.37 -9.26
C PRO A 140 -6.88 23.92 -10.58
N LEU A 141 -7.68 23.80 -11.64
CA LEU A 141 -7.34 24.32 -12.97
C LEU A 141 -8.03 25.66 -13.25
N PRO A 142 -7.28 26.69 -13.66
CA PRO A 142 -7.84 27.89 -14.28
C PRO A 142 -8.61 27.55 -15.57
N LYS A 143 -9.58 28.42 -15.94
CA LYS A 143 -10.44 28.17 -17.12
C LYS A 143 -9.67 28.05 -18.45
N ASN A 144 -8.54 28.75 -18.57
CA ASN A 144 -7.69 28.78 -19.75
C ASN A 144 -6.64 27.64 -19.83
N VAL A 145 -6.64 26.70 -18.89
CA VAL A 145 -5.77 25.53 -18.96
C VAL A 145 -6.60 24.33 -19.42
N GLU A 146 -6.29 23.78 -20.57
CA GLU A 146 -6.96 22.60 -21.11
C GLU A 146 -6.57 21.31 -20.37
N PHE A 147 -7.46 20.31 -20.35
CA PHE A 147 -7.20 19.04 -19.66
C PHE A 147 -5.99 18.28 -20.21
N GLU A 148 -5.77 18.33 -21.53
CA GLU A 148 -4.61 17.71 -22.16
C GLU A 148 -3.30 18.35 -21.66
N SER A 149 -3.26 19.68 -21.53
CA SER A 149 -2.13 20.40 -20.95
C SER A 149 -1.96 20.06 -19.47
N ALA A 150 -3.05 20.04 -18.72
CA ALA A 150 -3.05 19.76 -17.29
C ALA A 150 -2.59 18.31 -16.97
N ALA A 151 -2.76 17.36 -17.89
CA ALA A 151 -2.23 16.01 -17.76
C ALA A 151 -0.68 15.96 -17.64
N PHE A 152 0.03 17.03 -18.04
CA PHE A 152 1.48 17.17 -17.87
C PHE A 152 1.90 17.65 -16.45
N THR A 153 0.97 17.99 -15.57
CA THR A 153 1.29 18.64 -14.28
C THR A 153 2.27 17.82 -13.45
N THR A 154 2.10 16.52 -13.35
CA THR A 154 3.00 15.66 -12.56
C THR A 154 4.41 15.62 -13.12
N LEU A 155 4.55 15.48 -14.46
CA LEU A 155 5.87 15.49 -15.11
C LEU A 155 6.51 16.87 -15.06
N GLY A 156 5.71 17.93 -15.19
CA GLY A 156 6.15 19.31 -14.97
C GLY A 156 6.69 19.52 -13.54
N ALA A 157 6.03 18.93 -12.55
CA ALA A 157 6.49 19.01 -11.15
C ALA A 157 7.80 18.22 -10.91
N ILE A 158 8.01 17.10 -11.61
CA ILE A 158 9.31 16.40 -11.59
C ILE A 158 10.42 17.31 -12.13
N ALA A 159 10.19 17.95 -13.29
CA ALA A 159 11.15 18.89 -13.87
C ALA A 159 11.37 20.10 -12.95
N MET A 160 10.30 20.66 -12.38
CA MET A 160 10.32 21.77 -11.44
C MET A 160 11.11 21.44 -10.17
N HIS A 161 10.90 20.25 -9.60
CA HIS A 161 11.65 19.82 -8.41
C HIS A 161 13.14 19.69 -8.71
N GLY A 162 13.53 19.07 -9.82
CA GLY A 162 14.94 18.99 -10.24
C GLY A 162 15.56 20.37 -10.42
N PHE A 163 14.84 21.30 -11.04
CA PHE A 163 15.30 22.67 -11.22
C PHE A 163 15.45 23.40 -9.86
N ARG A 164 14.50 23.22 -8.93
CA ARG A 164 14.57 23.85 -7.59
C ARG A 164 15.70 23.30 -6.72
N LEU A 165 16.08 22.04 -6.87
CA LEU A 165 17.24 21.47 -6.17
C LEU A 165 18.56 22.10 -6.60
N ALA A 166 18.61 22.73 -7.79
CA ALA A 166 19.75 23.48 -8.25
C ALA A 166 19.80 24.92 -7.69
N GLU A 167 18.81 25.36 -6.89
CA GLU A 167 18.76 26.70 -6.27
C GLU A 167 19.03 27.84 -7.27
N PRO A 168 18.28 27.92 -8.39
CA PRO A 168 18.56 28.83 -9.49
C PRO A 168 18.40 30.29 -9.12
N GLN A 169 19.26 31.16 -9.70
CA GLN A 169 19.19 32.59 -9.60
C GLN A 169 18.88 33.23 -10.96
N ILE A 170 18.23 34.39 -10.98
CA ILE A 170 17.94 35.14 -12.20
C ILE A 170 19.25 35.47 -12.94
N GLY A 171 19.28 35.22 -14.25
CA GLY A 171 20.44 35.50 -15.11
C GLY A 171 21.51 34.40 -15.11
N GLU A 172 21.39 33.34 -14.31
CA GLU A 172 22.28 32.18 -14.38
C GLU A 172 22.16 31.44 -15.71
N ASN A 173 23.29 30.89 -16.19
CA ASN A 173 23.33 30.03 -17.37
C ASN A 173 23.01 28.61 -16.98
N VAL A 174 21.98 28.02 -17.60
CA VAL A 174 21.48 26.67 -17.33
C VAL A 174 21.62 25.79 -18.56
N ALA A 175 22.34 24.68 -18.47
CA ALA A 175 22.34 23.64 -19.49
C ALA A 175 21.35 22.53 -19.13
N VAL A 176 20.59 22.03 -20.13
CA VAL A 176 19.70 20.87 -19.98
C VAL A 176 20.17 19.77 -20.92
N ILE A 177 20.69 18.68 -20.37
CA ILE A 177 21.18 17.50 -21.11
C ILE A 177 20.07 16.46 -21.21
N GLY A 178 19.63 16.17 -22.44
CA GLY A 178 18.50 15.30 -22.74
C GLY A 178 17.21 16.09 -22.91
N LEU A 179 16.78 16.28 -24.17
CA LEU A 179 15.58 17.02 -24.59
C LEU A 179 14.41 16.05 -24.89
N GLY A 180 14.27 15.01 -24.07
CA GLY A 180 13.05 14.24 -23.95
C GLY A 180 11.94 15.08 -23.31
N LEU A 181 10.78 14.48 -23.03
CA LEU A 181 9.64 15.20 -22.49
C LEU A 181 9.99 16.00 -21.22
N LEU A 182 10.74 15.37 -20.30
CA LEU A 182 11.16 16.02 -19.06
C LEU A 182 12.11 17.21 -19.30
N GLY A 183 13.10 17.05 -20.21
CA GLY A 183 14.03 18.14 -20.54
C GLY A 183 13.34 19.29 -21.26
N LEU A 184 12.36 19.02 -22.14
CA LEU A 184 11.58 20.05 -22.83
C LEU A 184 10.66 20.83 -21.88
N LEU A 185 10.22 20.21 -20.76
CA LEU A 185 9.55 20.92 -19.67
C LEU A 185 10.56 21.75 -18.86
N ALA A 186 11.74 21.19 -18.55
CA ALA A 186 12.78 21.83 -17.76
C ALA A 186 13.33 23.11 -18.43
N ILE A 187 13.58 23.11 -19.75
CA ILE A 187 14.05 24.32 -20.46
C ILE A 187 13.05 25.46 -20.37
N GLN A 188 11.75 25.17 -20.49
CA GLN A 188 10.71 26.19 -20.38
C GLN A 188 10.57 26.73 -18.95
N ILE A 189 10.66 25.86 -17.95
CA ILE A 189 10.64 26.22 -16.51
C ILE A 189 11.82 27.13 -16.18
N ALA A 190 13.04 26.76 -16.61
CA ALA A 190 14.24 27.55 -16.36
C ALA A 190 14.20 28.92 -17.08
N SER A 191 13.70 28.96 -18.33
CA SER A 191 13.49 30.23 -19.06
C SER A 191 12.44 31.12 -18.36
N ALA A 192 11.34 30.52 -17.89
CA ALA A 192 10.29 31.25 -17.14
C ALA A 192 10.80 31.83 -15.83
N ALA A 193 11.82 31.21 -15.23
CA ALA A 193 12.48 31.69 -14.01
C ALA A 193 13.54 32.79 -14.26
N GLY A 194 13.77 33.17 -15.52
CA GLY A 194 14.71 34.24 -15.90
C GLY A 194 16.16 33.76 -16.05
N CYS A 195 16.40 32.49 -16.26
CA CYS A 195 17.72 31.93 -16.57
C CYS A 195 18.00 31.99 -18.10
N ASN A 196 19.28 32.05 -18.47
CA ASN A 196 19.74 31.83 -19.86
C ASN A 196 19.87 30.32 -20.07
N VAL A 197 19.12 29.77 -21.03
CA VAL A 197 19.01 28.31 -21.16
C VAL A 197 19.54 27.77 -22.45
N MET A 198 20.37 26.72 -22.39
CA MET A 198 20.79 25.92 -23.54
C MET A 198 20.34 24.47 -23.38
N GLY A 199 19.69 23.94 -24.43
CA GLY A 199 19.31 22.52 -24.51
C GLY A 199 20.36 21.70 -25.27
N ILE A 200 20.62 20.47 -24.87
CA ILE A 200 21.58 19.55 -25.49
C ILE A 200 20.93 18.18 -25.66
N ASP A 201 20.90 17.66 -26.91
CA ASP A 201 20.44 16.30 -27.21
C ASP A 201 21.22 15.65 -28.35
N ILE A 202 21.13 14.35 -28.45
CA ILE A 202 21.69 13.59 -29.60
C ILE A 202 20.76 13.62 -30.80
N ASP A 203 19.44 13.75 -30.60
CA ASP A 203 18.41 13.74 -31.64
C ASP A 203 18.17 15.15 -32.20
N PRO A 204 18.44 15.35 -33.53
CA PRO A 204 18.25 16.66 -34.17
C PRO A 204 16.79 17.14 -34.16
N LYS A 205 15.80 16.24 -34.13
CA LYS A 205 14.38 16.62 -34.06
C LYS A 205 14.03 17.25 -32.69
N ARG A 206 14.58 16.70 -31.61
CA ARG A 206 14.41 17.25 -30.27
C ARG A 206 15.11 18.60 -30.12
N VAL A 207 16.31 18.74 -30.68
CA VAL A 207 17.02 20.02 -30.74
C VAL A 207 16.18 21.06 -31.47
N ALA A 208 15.65 20.74 -32.66
CA ALA A 208 14.79 21.65 -33.43
C ALA A 208 13.52 22.05 -32.67
N LEU A 209 12.90 21.10 -31.98
CA LEU A 209 11.73 21.39 -31.15
C LEU A 209 12.06 22.33 -29.97
N ALA A 210 13.17 22.11 -29.27
CA ALA A 210 13.61 23.02 -28.19
C ALA A 210 13.87 24.43 -28.72
N SER A 211 14.49 24.55 -29.90
CA SER A 211 14.70 25.85 -30.59
C SER A 211 13.36 26.54 -30.93
N SER A 212 12.35 25.79 -31.38
CA SER A 212 11.02 26.33 -31.66
C SER A 212 10.28 26.81 -30.41
N LEU A 213 10.67 26.34 -29.20
CA LEU A 213 10.19 26.83 -27.94
C LEU A 213 10.91 28.08 -27.41
N GLY A 214 11.86 28.61 -28.20
CA GLY A 214 12.57 29.87 -27.93
C GLY A 214 13.86 29.70 -27.11
N VAL A 215 14.42 28.49 -27.03
CA VAL A 215 15.65 28.19 -26.31
C VAL A 215 16.75 27.80 -27.27
N GLU A 216 17.97 28.29 -27.05
CA GLU A 216 19.13 27.81 -27.85
C GLU A 216 19.32 26.32 -27.58
N ALA A 217 19.44 25.52 -28.64
CA ALA A 217 19.63 24.10 -28.52
C ALA A 217 20.63 23.55 -29.54
N VAL A 218 21.44 22.59 -29.08
CA VAL A 218 22.54 22.06 -29.87
C VAL A 218 22.63 20.55 -29.80
N ARG A 219 23.20 19.93 -30.83
CA ARG A 219 23.52 18.51 -30.80
C ARG A 219 24.68 18.22 -29.86
N ARG A 220 24.64 17.04 -29.17
CA ARG A 220 25.69 16.57 -28.26
C ARG A 220 27.10 16.74 -28.83
N ALA A 221 27.30 16.46 -30.13
CA ALA A 221 28.60 16.54 -30.76
C ALA A 221 29.21 17.99 -30.80
N ARG A 222 28.34 19.02 -30.67
CA ARG A 222 28.77 20.43 -30.67
C ARG A 222 28.63 21.06 -29.29
N ALA A 223 28.25 20.28 -28.27
CA ALA A 223 27.88 20.81 -26.97
C ALA A 223 29.00 21.59 -26.29
N VAL A 224 30.25 21.13 -26.35
CA VAL A 224 31.38 21.81 -25.69
C VAL A 224 31.68 23.17 -26.32
N ASP A 225 31.87 23.23 -27.66
CA ASP A 225 32.17 24.48 -28.35
C ASP A 225 31.02 25.49 -28.24
N SER A 226 29.78 25.02 -28.40
CA SER A 226 28.58 25.87 -28.24
C SER A 226 28.43 26.37 -26.79
N SER A 227 28.76 25.56 -25.81
CA SER A 227 28.74 25.96 -24.39
C SER A 227 29.73 27.08 -24.10
N GLN A 228 30.92 27.03 -24.69
CA GLN A 228 31.94 28.09 -24.56
C GLN A 228 31.45 29.41 -25.17
N ALA A 229 30.89 29.36 -26.35
CA ALA A 229 30.31 30.54 -27.01
C ALA A 229 29.14 31.11 -26.23
N PHE A 230 28.19 30.29 -25.82
CA PHE A 230 26.97 30.68 -25.07
C PHE A 230 27.30 31.35 -23.73
N THR A 231 28.23 30.80 -22.99
CA THR A 231 28.61 31.27 -21.65
C THR A 231 29.77 32.29 -21.69
N ALA A 232 30.24 32.74 -22.86
CA ALA A 232 31.45 33.54 -23.02
C ALA A 232 32.65 32.94 -22.26
N ASN A 233 32.88 31.65 -22.41
CA ASN A 233 33.92 30.83 -21.77
C ASN A 233 33.84 30.74 -20.22
N ARG A 234 32.72 31.16 -19.61
CA ARG A 234 32.56 31.10 -18.15
C ARG A 234 32.06 29.73 -17.64
N GLY A 235 31.43 28.94 -18.52
CA GLY A 235 30.75 27.68 -18.14
C GLY A 235 29.36 27.89 -17.56
N PHE A 236 28.60 26.82 -17.41
CA PHE A 236 27.23 26.86 -16.89
C PHE A 236 27.23 26.88 -15.36
N ASP A 237 26.35 27.67 -14.76
CA ASP A 237 26.08 27.74 -13.33
C ASP A 237 25.33 26.50 -12.85
N ILE A 238 24.43 26.00 -13.70
CA ILE A 238 23.58 24.83 -13.43
C ILE A 238 23.60 23.90 -14.65
N VAL A 239 23.67 22.58 -14.37
CA VAL A 239 23.45 21.56 -15.39
C VAL A 239 22.36 20.59 -14.91
N LEU A 240 21.24 20.54 -15.64
CA LEU A 240 20.16 19.59 -15.41
C LEU A 240 20.31 18.40 -16.35
N ILE A 241 20.45 17.21 -15.80
CA ILE A 241 20.55 15.96 -16.57
C ILE A 241 19.16 15.32 -16.58
N CYS A 242 18.46 15.43 -17.73
CA CYS A 242 17.13 14.86 -17.97
C CYS A 242 17.16 13.65 -18.92
N ALA A 243 18.34 13.19 -19.30
CA ALA A 243 18.53 12.03 -20.18
C ALA A 243 18.15 10.72 -19.45
N ASP A 244 17.69 9.73 -20.24
CA ASP A 244 17.45 8.36 -19.80
C ASP A 244 18.39 7.42 -20.59
N THR A 245 19.47 6.99 -19.97
CA THR A 245 20.51 6.16 -20.59
C THR A 245 21.38 5.48 -19.56
N ALA A 246 21.85 4.27 -19.86
CA ALA A 246 22.85 3.59 -19.03
C ALA A 246 24.27 4.18 -19.18
N SER A 247 24.49 5.07 -20.17
CA SER A 247 25.77 5.73 -20.42
C SER A 247 26.11 6.73 -19.32
N ASN A 248 27.41 6.91 -19.06
CA ASN A 248 27.94 7.93 -18.16
C ASN A 248 28.20 9.28 -18.87
N ASP A 249 28.08 9.34 -20.20
CA ASP A 249 28.34 10.55 -21.01
C ASP A 249 27.63 11.81 -20.50
N PRO A 250 26.34 11.78 -20.07
CA PRO A 250 25.71 12.99 -19.53
C PRO A 250 26.38 13.56 -18.29
N VAL A 251 26.89 12.71 -17.39
CA VAL A 251 27.59 13.10 -16.16
C VAL A 251 28.97 13.65 -16.47
N GLU A 252 29.66 13.06 -17.44
CA GLU A 252 30.99 13.53 -17.92
C GLU A 252 30.86 14.87 -18.66
N LEU A 253 29.88 14.98 -19.58
CA LEU A 253 29.60 16.24 -20.29
C LEU A 253 29.25 17.35 -19.30
N ALA A 254 28.39 17.08 -18.32
CA ALA A 254 27.99 18.06 -17.31
C ALA A 254 29.21 18.69 -16.62
N ALA A 255 30.18 17.87 -16.23
CA ALA A 255 31.41 18.36 -15.59
C ALA A 255 32.26 19.22 -16.52
N VAL A 256 32.35 18.87 -17.82
CA VAL A 256 33.14 19.60 -18.82
C VAL A 256 32.59 21.01 -19.05
N ILE A 257 31.27 21.13 -19.23
CA ILE A 257 30.60 22.40 -19.58
C ILE A 257 30.25 23.28 -18.37
N ALA A 258 30.29 22.72 -17.17
CA ALA A 258 30.05 23.44 -15.92
C ALA A 258 31.20 24.39 -15.60
N ARG A 259 30.91 25.57 -14.98
CA ARG A 259 31.92 26.39 -14.33
C ARG A 259 32.40 25.78 -13.03
N ASP A 260 33.41 26.37 -12.40
CA ASP A 260 33.81 26.02 -11.04
C ASP A 260 32.64 26.28 -10.07
N ARG A 261 32.44 25.37 -9.11
CA ARG A 261 31.36 25.39 -8.11
C ARG A 261 29.95 25.39 -8.68
N ALA A 262 29.79 24.87 -9.89
CA ALA A 262 28.46 24.69 -10.51
C ALA A 262 27.66 23.59 -9.82
N ARG A 263 26.34 23.66 -9.99
CA ARG A 263 25.38 22.70 -9.44
C ARG A 263 24.88 21.79 -10.56
N ILE A 264 25.04 20.49 -10.37
CA ILE A 264 24.61 19.46 -11.32
C ILE A 264 23.46 18.66 -10.67
N VAL A 265 22.32 18.58 -11.33
CA VAL A 265 21.16 17.84 -10.83
C VAL A 265 20.75 16.76 -11.82
N ALA A 266 20.81 15.50 -11.41
CA ALA A 266 20.31 14.37 -12.19
C ALA A 266 18.83 14.11 -11.88
N THR A 267 17.97 14.39 -12.86
CA THR A 267 16.53 14.13 -12.80
C THR A 267 16.17 12.90 -13.64
N GLY A 268 16.90 12.64 -14.71
CA GLY A 268 16.79 11.44 -15.53
C GLY A 268 17.59 10.26 -14.96
N ALA A 269 17.34 9.08 -15.50
CA ALA A 269 18.08 7.86 -15.14
C ALA A 269 19.34 7.75 -16.00
N VAL A 270 20.51 7.98 -15.42
CA VAL A 270 21.81 7.96 -16.11
C VAL A 270 22.83 7.13 -15.33
N GLY A 271 23.94 6.75 -15.99
CA GLY A 271 25.10 6.20 -15.30
C GLY A 271 25.63 7.21 -14.27
N LEU A 272 25.92 6.74 -13.05
CA LEU A 272 26.36 7.57 -11.92
C LEU A 272 27.83 7.30 -11.53
N ASN A 273 28.69 6.94 -12.50
CA ASN A 273 30.11 6.84 -12.26
C ASN A 273 30.73 8.25 -12.38
N ILE A 274 30.73 8.99 -11.25
CA ILE A 274 31.16 10.37 -11.19
C ILE A 274 32.69 10.45 -11.35
N PRO A 275 33.22 11.12 -12.42
CA PRO A 275 34.67 11.25 -12.63
C PRO A 275 35.30 12.17 -11.59
N ARG A 276 35.84 11.56 -10.53
CA ARG A 276 36.31 12.26 -9.33
C ARG A 276 37.25 13.43 -9.62
N LYS A 277 38.15 13.30 -10.60
CA LYS A 277 39.17 14.33 -10.89
C LYS A 277 38.54 15.68 -11.20
N ILE A 278 37.73 15.75 -12.28
CA ILE A 278 37.13 17.01 -12.74
C ILE A 278 36.10 17.57 -11.75
N TYR A 279 35.31 16.68 -11.07
CA TYR A 279 34.36 17.12 -10.05
C TYR A 279 35.07 17.72 -8.84
N TYR A 280 36.21 17.15 -8.44
CA TYR A 280 37.03 17.68 -7.36
C TYR A 280 37.73 18.99 -7.73
N GLU A 281 38.36 19.07 -8.92
CA GLU A 281 39.09 20.25 -9.36
C GLU A 281 38.19 21.48 -9.51
N LYS A 282 36.96 21.28 -9.96
CA LYS A 282 35.95 22.35 -10.11
C LYS A 282 35.05 22.53 -8.88
N GLU A 283 35.22 21.76 -7.80
CA GLU A 283 34.32 21.76 -6.61
C GLU A 283 32.84 21.64 -7.00
N LEU A 284 32.48 20.73 -7.91
CA LEU A 284 31.11 20.58 -8.41
C LEU A 284 30.20 19.93 -7.38
N SER A 285 29.01 20.50 -7.17
CA SER A 285 27.91 19.87 -6.41
C SER A 285 27.13 18.95 -7.31
N PHE A 286 26.81 17.72 -6.83
CA PHE A 286 25.97 16.76 -7.56
C PHE A 286 24.83 16.28 -6.70
N VAL A 287 23.60 16.42 -7.19
CA VAL A 287 22.36 16.06 -6.48
C VAL A 287 21.48 15.16 -7.34
N ASN A 288 20.93 14.10 -6.76
CA ASN A 288 19.89 13.30 -7.40
C ASN A 288 18.51 13.85 -7.06
N SER A 289 17.71 14.19 -8.06
CA SER A 289 16.32 14.57 -7.92
C SER A 289 15.44 13.33 -7.85
N ARG A 290 14.56 13.26 -6.85
CA ARG A 290 13.63 12.14 -6.69
C ARG A 290 12.19 12.59 -6.81
N SER A 291 11.50 12.13 -7.86
CA SER A 291 10.06 12.36 -8.05
C SER A 291 9.71 13.86 -8.13
N TYR A 292 8.57 14.29 -7.60
CA TYR A 292 8.02 15.64 -7.75
C TYR A 292 8.10 16.51 -6.49
N GLY A 293 8.86 16.08 -5.49
CA GLY A 293 9.25 16.91 -4.34
C GLY A 293 8.86 16.37 -2.97
N PRO A 294 9.12 17.14 -1.92
CA PRO A 294 8.77 16.80 -0.54
C PRO A 294 7.27 16.53 -0.37
N GLY A 295 6.93 15.52 0.41
CA GLY A 295 5.59 14.96 0.57
C GLY A 295 5.46 13.60 -0.11
N ARG A 296 6.22 13.35 -1.16
CA ARG A 296 6.19 12.09 -1.89
C ARG A 296 6.64 10.92 -1.02
N TYR A 297 5.84 9.86 -1.01
CA TYR A 297 5.99 8.67 -0.17
C TYR A 297 5.75 8.88 1.34
N ASP A 298 5.28 10.05 1.75
CA ASP A 298 4.78 10.28 3.09
C ASP A 298 3.24 10.10 3.09
N THR A 299 2.79 8.99 3.65
CA THR A 299 1.36 8.66 3.73
C THR A 299 0.57 9.73 4.48
N SER A 300 1.18 10.37 5.48
CA SER A 300 0.56 11.45 6.24
C SER A 300 0.30 12.68 5.37
N TYR A 301 1.22 12.99 4.46
CA TYR A 301 1.04 14.08 3.49
C TYR A 301 0.10 13.66 2.35
N GLU A 302 0.41 12.56 1.64
CA GLU A 302 -0.34 12.16 0.43
C GLU A 302 -1.76 11.70 0.76
N GLU A 303 -1.96 10.79 1.73
CA GLU A 303 -3.27 10.15 1.96
C GLU A 303 -4.09 10.80 3.08
N GLU A 304 -3.45 11.27 4.16
CA GLU A 304 -4.14 11.89 5.29
C GLU A 304 -4.35 13.40 5.10
N GLY A 305 -3.72 14.00 4.07
CA GLY A 305 -3.88 15.40 3.72
C GLY A 305 -3.22 16.38 4.70
N ARG A 306 -2.23 15.93 5.49
CA ARG A 306 -1.45 16.78 6.40
C ARG A 306 -0.34 17.47 5.63
N ASP A 307 -0.44 18.79 5.48
CA ASP A 307 0.61 19.56 4.82
C ASP A 307 1.74 19.91 5.79
N TYR A 308 2.95 20.06 5.25
CA TYR A 308 4.09 20.56 6.01
C TYR A 308 3.97 22.07 6.28
N PRO A 309 4.45 22.56 7.45
CA PRO A 309 4.50 23.98 7.73
C PRO A 309 5.25 24.74 6.64
N LEU A 310 4.61 25.75 6.03
CA LEU A 310 5.12 26.49 4.89
C LEU A 310 6.51 27.10 5.14
N GLY A 311 6.76 27.57 6.36
CA GLY A 311 8.04 28.19 6.73
C GLY A 311 9.21 27.19 6.76
N TYR A 312 8.95 25.89 6.88
CA TYR A 312 9.98 24.85 6.92
C TYR A 312 10.12 24.10 5.59
N VAL A 313 9.01 23.87 4.88
CA VAL A 313 9.01 23.20 3.59
C VAL A 313 8.25 24.04 2.57
N ARG A 314 8.96 24.99 1.93
CA ARG A 314 8.36 25.92 0.97
C ARG A 314 7.78 25.21 -0.24
N TRP A 315 8.46 24.20 -0.78
CA TRP A 315 8.13 23.54 -2.03
C TRP A 315 7.84 22.06 -1.82
N THR A 316 6.58 21.77 -1.43
CA THR A 316 6.05 20.41 -1.43
C THR A 316 5.64 19.99 -2.85
N GLU A 317 5.36 18.71 -3.05
CA GLU A 317 4.84 18.21 -4.33
C GLU A 317 3.55 18.94 -4.75
N GLY A 318 2.61 19.17 -3.84
CA GLY A 318 1.38 19.94 -4.13
C GLY A 318 1.67 21.36 -4.60
N ARG A 319 2.59 22.07 -3.95
CA ARG A 319 3.00 23.44 -4.36
C ARG A 319 3.80 23.43 -5.67
N ASN A 320 4.48 22.33 -6.00
CA ASN A 320 5.09 22.15 -7.31
C ASN A 320 4.01 21.98 -8.41
N PHE A 321 2.93 21.21 -8.13
CA PHE A 321 1.80 21.09 -9.06
C PHE A 321 1.13 22.45 -9.32
N GLU A 322 0.86 23.23 -8.27
CA GLU A 322 0.30 24.59 -8.38
C GLU A 322 1.17 25.47 -9.27
N SER A 323 2.49 25.48 -9.04
CA SER A 323 3.43 26.28 -9.84
C SER A 323 3.46 25.87 -11.31
N VAL A 324 3.35 24.60 -11.62
CA VAL A 324 3.30 24.10 -13.00
C VAL A 324 2.01 24.55 -13.69
N VAL A 325 0.86 24.41 -13.01
CA VAL A 325 -0.44 24.86 -13.53
C VAL A 325 -0.44 26.39 -13.76
N GLU A 326 0.19 27.16 -12.87
CA GLU A 326 0.33 28.61 -13.03
C GLU A 326 1.16 28.98 -14.26
N LEU A 327 2.28 28.29 -14.50
CA LEU A 327 3.10 28.49 -15.70
C LEU A 327 2.32 28.15 -16.98
N MET A 328 1.48 27.12 -16.99
CA MET A 328 0.58 26.81 -18.10
C MET A 328 -0.44 27.92 -18.31
N ALA A 329 -1.10 28.39 -17.23
CA ALA A 329 -2.11 29.43 -17.27
C ALA A 329 -1.57 30.75 -17.82
N ASN A 330 -0.30 31.08 -17.51
CA ASN A 330 0.39 32.28 -17.96
C ASN A 330 1.08 32.11 -19.35
N GLY A 331 0.89 30.97 -20.01
CA GLY A 331 1.46 30.67 -21.34
C GLY A 331 2.99 30.51 -21.37
N LYS A 332 3.63 30.43 -20.19
CA LYS A 332 5.09 30.24 -20.06
C LYS A 332 5.52 28.77 -20.19
N LEU A 333 4.61 27.83 -19.91
CA LEU A 333 4.81 26.40 -20.13
C LEU A 333 3.84 25.91 -21.21
N LYS A 334 4.36 25.66 -22.41
CA LYS A 334 3.60 25.21 -23.57
C LYS A 334 3.74 23.68 -23.71
N THR A 335 2.66 22.96 -23.56
CA THR A 335 2.64 21.50 -23.64
C THR A 335 2.10 20.95 -24.95
N ALA A 336 1.24 21.71 -25.66
CA ALA A 336 0.67 21.28 -26.93
C ALA A 336 1.72 20.86 -27.98
N PRO A 337 2.85 21.58 -28.19
CA PRO A 337 3.88 21.16 -29.10
C PRO A 337 4.61 19.87 -28.71
N LEU A 338 4.45 19.44 -27.46
CA LEU A 338 5.07 18.22 -26.92
C LEU A 338 4.22 16.97 -27.14
N VAL A 339 2.94 17.12 -27.49
CA VAL A 339 2.01 16.00 -27.72
C VAL A 339 2.24 15.45 -29.13
N THR A 340 2.55 14.16 -29.22
CA THR A 340 2.80 13.47 -30.48
C THR A 340 1.73 12.44 -30.81
N HIS A 341 1.06 11.90 -29.81
CA HIS A 341 0.06 10.85 -29.98
C HIS A 341 -1.13 11.05 -29.06
N HIS A 342 -2.32 10.73 -29.59
CA HIS A 342 -3.57 10.63 -28.84
C HIS A 342 -4.15 9.23 -29.06
N PHE A 343 -4.53 8.57 -27.98
CA PHE A 343 -5.23 7.30 -28.03
C PHE A 343 -6.47 7.38 -27.12
N PRO A 344 -7.65 6.96 -27.59
CA PRO A 344 -8.78 6.73 -26.69
C PRO A 344 -8.41 5.61 -25.69
N ILE A 345 -9.01 5.62 -24.51
CA ILE A 345 -8.70 4.62 -23.46
C ILE A 345 -8.83 3.19 -23.96
N GLU A 346 -9.76 2.91 -24.88
CA GLU A 346 -9.96 1.61 -25.50
C GLU A 346 -8.74 1.10 -26.22
N ASP A 347 -7.97 2.00 -26.79
CA ASP A 347 -6.75 1.74 -27.56
C ASP A 347 -5.47 1.93 -26.74
N ALA A 348 -5.56 2.11 -25.44
CA ALA A 348 -4.40 2.39 -24.58
C ALA A 348 -3.28 1.36 -24.71
N ALA A 349 -3.58 0.08 -24.97
CA ALA A 349 -2.56 -0.94 -25.23
C ALA A 349 -1.64 -0.57 -26.42
N LYS A 350 -2.17 0.09 -27.47
CA LYS A 350 -1.39 0.56 -28.62
C LYS A 350 -0.40 1.67 -28.22
N ALA A 351 -0.76 2.53 -27.27
CA ALA A 351 0.16 3.53 -26.72
C ALA A 351 1.41 2.88 -26.11
N TYR A 352 1.24 1.74 -25.45
CA TYR A 352 2.35 0.99 -24.86
C TYR A 352 3.19 0.25 -25.88
N GLU A 353 2.65 -0.13 -27.04
CA GLU A 353 3.45 -0.64 -28.14
C GLU A 353 4.40 0.44 -28.70
N VAL A 354 3.95 1.70 -28.72
CA VAL A 354 4.78 2.85 -29.13
C VAL A 354 5.89 3.08 -28.10
N ILE A 355 5.58 3.25 -26.82
CA ILE A 355 6.59 3.60 -25.80
C ILE A 355 7.59 2.47 -25.51
N THR A 356 7.22 1.20 -25.75
CA THR A 356 8.13 0.05 -25.60
C THR A 356 8.93 -0.25 -26.86
N GLY A 357 8.71 0.49 -27.96
CA GLY A 357 9.43 0.33 -29.21
C GLY A 357 9.02 -0.88 -30.05
N LYS A 358 7.92 -1.57 -29.70
CA LYS A 358 7.31 -2.63 -30.53
C LYS A 358 6.81 -2.04 -31.84
N LYS A 359 6.25 -0.84 -31.80
CA LYS A 359 5.97 0.00 -32.94
C LYS A 359 7.09 1.02 -33.08
N LYS A 360 7.83 0.99 -34.20
CA LYS A 360 8.99 1.89 -34.45
C LYS A 360 8.51 3.27 -34.83
N GLU A 361 8.01 4.03 -33.90
CA GLU A 361 7.61 5.43 -34.07
C GLU A 361 8.35 6.33 -33.09
N SER A 362 8.69 7.54 -33.51
CA SER A 362 9.27 8.54 -32.63
C SER A 362 8.13 9.19 -31.82
N PHE A 363 8.28 9.30 -30.52
CA PHE A 363 7.27 9.85 -29.63
C PHE A 363 7.86 10.81 -28.59
N LEU A 364 6.98 11.66 -28.01
CA LEU A 364 7.24 12.48 -26.84
C LEU A 364 6.06 12.37 -25.86
N GLY A 365 5.12 13.31 -25.88
CA GLY A 365 3.88 13.23 -25.11
C GLY A 365 2.89 12.27 -25.76
N VAL A 366 2.51 11.23 -25.07
CA VAL A 366 1.48 10.26 -25.46
C VAL A 366 0.30 10.41 -24.52
N LEU A 367 -0.83 10.90 -25.00
CA LEU A 367 -2.04 11.14 -24.23
C LEU A 367 -3.05 10.02 -24.43
N LEU A 368 -3.68 9.63 -23.32
CA LEU A 368 -4.93 8.87 -23.36
C LEU A 368 -6.10 9.83 -23.12
N THR A 369 -7.13 9.71 -23.94
CA THR A 369 -8.35 10.52 -23.91
C THR A 369 -9.56 9.70 -23.51
N TYR A 370 -10.55 10.38 -22.91
CA TYR A 370 -11.71 9.73 -22.29
C TYR A 370 -12.98 10.43 -22.76
N ASP A 371 -14.00 9.65 -23.08
CA ASP A 371 -15.30 10.16 -23.49
C ASP A 371 -16.01 10.91 -22.35
N GLN A 372 -16.22 12.21 -22.52
CA GLN A 372 -16.82 13.07 -21.51
C GLN A 372 -18.35 13.03 -21.52
N GLU A 373 -18.98 12.60 -22.62
CA GLU A 373 -20.43 12.51 -22.74
C GLU A 373 -20.98 11.23 -22.12
N LYS A 374 -20.19 10.17 -22.15
CA LYS A 374 -20.57 8.89 -21.58
C LYS A 374 -20.50 8.91 -20.05
N ASP A 375 -21.63 8.76 -19.40
CA ASP A 375 -21.69 8.59 -17.93
C ASP A 375 -21.76 7.09 -17.59
N VAL A 376 -20.61 6.49 -17.30
CA VAL A 376 -20.50 5.05 -16.95
C VAL A 376 -20.34 4.93 -15.44
N ARG A 377 -21.42 5.23 -14.69
CA ARG A 377 -21.43 5.13 -13.23
C ARG A 377 -21.92 3.74 -12.77
N SER A 378 -21.29 2.68 -13.22
CA SER A 378 -21.58 1.35 -12.68
C SER A 378 -20.59 1.00 -11.55
N GLU A 379 -21.08 0.97 -10.33
CA GLU A 379 -20.35 0.47 -9.17
C GLU A 379 -20.29 -1.07 -9.16
N LYS A 380 -21.04 -1.75 -10.05
CA LYS A 380 -21.18 -3.19 -10.12
C LYS A 380 -20.84 -3.74 -11.50
N ILE A 381 -20.18 -4.90 -11.52
CA ILE A 381 -19.92 -5.69 -12.72
C ILE A 381 -20.36 -7.13 -12.46
N GLU A 382 -21.20 -7.65 -13.34
CA GLU A 382 -21.65 -9.03 -13.29
C GLU A 382 -20.73 -9.93 -14.11
N PHE A 383 -20.44 -11.11 -13.58
CA PHE A 383 -19.71 -12.16 -14.29
C PHE A 383 -20.71 -13.15 -14.92
N LYS A 384 -20.28 -13.86 -15.95
CA LYS A 384 -21.10 -14.90 -16.57
C LYS A 384 -21.49 -15.95 -15.52
N ALA A 385 -22.78 -16.23 -15.42
CA ALA A 385 -23.32 -17.17 -14.46
C ALA A 385 -22.68 -18.56 -14.62
N VAL A 386 -22.03 -19.03 -13.58
CA VAL A 386 -21.68 -20.45 -13.43
C VAL A 386 -22.92 -21.15 -12.89
N SER A 387 -23.26 -22.33 -13.42
CA SER A 387 -24.35 -23.18 -12.90
C SER A 387 -24.18 -23.36 -11.38
N ARG A 388 -25.19 -23.00 -10.60
CA ARG A 388 -25.12 -22.94 -9.15
C ARG A 388 -25.95 -24.06 -8.54
N GLN A 389 -25.35 -24.74 -7.55
CA GLN A 389 -26.09 -25.70 -6.72
C GLN A 389 -26.70 -24.98 -5.51
N PRO A 390 -27.85 -25.42 -4.98
CA PRO A 390 -28.39 -24.89 -3.73
C PRO A 390 -27.35 -25.05 -2.61
N SER A 391 -27.00 -23.96 -1.94
CA SER A 391 -26.02 -23.91 -0.84
C SER A 391 -26.63 -23.28 0.39
N ALA A 392 -26.27 -23.77 1.57
CA ALA A 392 -26.72 -23.23 2.85
C ALA A 392 -26.18 -21.81 3.08
N VAL A 393 -24.95 -21.56 2.65
CA VAL A 393 -24.27 -20.27 2.77
C VAL A 393 -24.12 -19.61 1.40
N LYS A 394 -24.79 -18.46 1.24
CA LYS A 394 -24.67 -17.55 0.10
C LYS A 394 -23.82 -16.37 0.53
N LEU A 395 -22.54 -16.40 0.16
CA LEU A 395 -21.51 -15.54 0.71
C LEU A 395 -21.29 -14.27 -0.10
N GLY A 396 -21.39 -13.12 0.59
CA GLY A 396 -20.87 -11.84 0.15
C GLY A 396 -19.56 -11.52 0.89
N VAL A 397 -18.59 -10.90 0.23
CA VAL A 397 -17.27 -10.59 0.80
C VAL A 397 -17.01 -9.09 0.72
N LEU A 398 -16.68 -8.48 1.85
CA LEU A 398 -16.23 -7.10 1.96
C LEU A 398 -14.72 -7.07 2.20
N GLY A 399 -13.97 -6.59 1.20
CA GLY A 399 -12.51 -6.56 1.20
C GLY A 399 -11.87 -7.66 0.35
N ALA A 400 -11.21 -7.26 -0.74
CA ALA A 400 -10.52 -8.13 -1.69
C ALA A 400 -8.98 -7.96 -1.60
N GLY A 401 -8.45 -7.80 -0.37
CA GLY A 401 -7.03 -7.58 -0.10
C GLY A 401 -6.16 -8.84 -0.24
N LEU A 402 -4.87 -8.70 0.11
CA LEU A 402 -3.89 -9.80 0.05
C LEU A 402 -4.30 -11.00 0.90
N TYR A 403 -4.78 -10.76 2.13
CA TYR A 403 -5.24 -11.82 3.02
C TYR A 403 -6.43 -12.60 2.43
N ALA A 404 -7.43 -11.89 1.93
CA ALA A 404 -8.57 -12.51 1.27
C ALA A 404 -8.12 -13.44 0.14
N ASN A 405 -7.26 -12.95 -0.77
CA ASN A 405 -6.81 -13.68 -1.95
C ASN A 405 -5.82 -14.82 -1.67
N ALA A 406 -4.99 -14.66 -0.64
CA ALA A 406 -3.93 -15.63 -0.34
C ALA A 406 -4.35 -16.70 0.67
N THR A 407 -5.32 -16.40 1.53
CA THR A 407 -5.64 -17.25 2.69
C THR A 407 -7.11 -17.65 2.75
N LEU A 408 -8.04 -16.69 2.89
CA LEU A 408 -9.42 -17.02 3.20
C LEU A 408 -10.18 -17.55 1.98
N LEU A 409 -10.14 -16.87 0.83
CA LEU A 409 -10.88 -17.29 -0.36
C LEU A 409 -10.45 -18.67 -0.90
N PRO A 410 -9.14 -19.04 -0.91
CA PRO A 410 -8.73 -20.42 -1.19
C PRO A 410 -9.32 -21.45 -0.22
N ALA A 411 -9.37 -21.14 1.09
CA ALA A 411 -9.96 -22.01 2.10
C ALA A 411 -11.48 -22.18 1.87
N VAL A 412 -12.19 -21.07 1.67
CA VAL A 412 -13.63 -21.03 1.37
C VAL A 412 -13.98 -21.82 0.12
N LYS A 413 -13.22 -21.66 -0.96
CA LYS A 413 -13.45 -22.38 -2.23
C LYS A 413 -13.36 -23.89 -2.09
N SER A 414 -12.67 -24.39 -1.07
CA SER A 414 -12.56 -25.83 -0.77
C SER A 414 -13.76 -26.43 -0.03
N ILE A 415 -14.73 -25.59 0.39
CA ILE A 415 -15.93 -25.96 1.15
C ILE A 415 -17.13 -26.03 0.19
N ARG A 416 -17.80 -27.18 0.11
CA ARG A 416 -18.86 -27.42 -0.88
C ARG A 416 -20.15 -26.64 -0.67
N ASP A 417 -20.51 -26.34 0.59
CA ASP A 417 -21.81 -25.73 0.95
C ASP A 417 -21.79 -24.18 0.92
N ILE A 418 -20.84 -23.59 0.21
CA ILE A 418 -20.72 -22.14 0.04
C ILE A 418 -20.88 -21.75 -1.42
N GLU A 419 -21.82 -20.84 -1.68
CA GLU A 419 -21.98 -20.15 -2.97
C GLU A 419 -21.42 -18.73 -2.87
N LEU A 420 -20.51 -18.36 -3.77
CA LEU A 420 -19.88 -17.03 -3.83
C LEU A 420 -20.76 -16.10 -4.68
N ILE A 421 -21.44 -15.13 -4.04
CA ILE A 421 -22.39 -14.24 -4.70
C ILE A 421 -21.73 -12.93 -5.11
N GLY A 422 -21.27 -12.13 -4.17
CA GLY A 422 -20.72 -10.82 -4.45
C GLY A 422 -19.43 -10.55 -3.70
N ILE A 423 -18.55 -9.74 -4.28
CA ILE A 423 -17.32 -9.29 -3.63
C ILE A 423 -17.15 -7.78 -3.81
N ALA A 424 -16.86 -7.07 -2.71
CA ALA A 424 -16.67 -5.63 -2.72
C ALA A 424 -15.24 -5.22 -2.36
N SER A 425 -14.80 -4.13 -3.02
CA SER A 425 -13.57 -3.41 -2.65
C SER A 425 -13.68 -1.96 -3.13
N SER A 426 -13.41 -1.00 -2.26
CA SER A 426 -13.56 0.44 -2.54
C SER A 426 -12.84 0.92 -3.82
N GLY A 427 -11.75 0.26 -4.22
CA GLY A 427 -11.04 0.56 -5.47
C GLY A 427 -11.60 -0.14 -6.72
N GLY A 428 -12.55 -1.07 -6.58
CA GLY A 428 -13.16 -1.83 -7.69
C GLY A 428 -12.22 -2.88 -8.32
N LEU A 429 -11.01 -2.54 -8.65
CA LEU A 429 -10.04 -3.41 -9.34
C LEU A 429 -9.80 -4.75 -8.62
N HIS A 430 -9.54 -4.70 -7.31
CA HIS A 430 -9.29 -5.92 -6.54
C HIS A 430 -10.55 -6.79 -6.41
N ALA A 431 -11.73 -6.18 -6.32
CA ALA A 431 -12.99 -6.91 -6.30
C ALA A 431 -13.21 -7.64 -7.63
N ARG A 432 -12.98 -6.97 -8.76
CA ARG A 432 -13.08 -7.61 -10.09
C ARG A 432 -12.13 -8.78 -10.24
N HIS A 433 -10.83 -8.57 -9.96
CA HIS A 433 -9.82 -9.63 -10.07
C HIS A 433 -10.15 -10.85 -9.20
N SER A 434 -10.51 -10.60 -7.93
CA SER A 434 -10.89 -11.69 -7.00
C SER A 434 -12.20 -12.35 -7.43
N GLY A 435 -13.15 -11.57 -7.93
CA GLY A 435 -14.42 -12.06 -8.42
C GLY A 435 -14.26 -13.08 -9.55
N GLU A 436 -13.49 -12.75 -10.57
CA GLU A 436 -13.17 -13.66 -11.67
C GLU A 436 -12.38 -14.89 -11.19
N LYS A 437 -11.33 -14.67 -10.40
CA LYS A 437 -10.42 -15.73 -9.92
C LYS A 437 -11.15 -16.81 -9.11
N PHE A 438 -12.06 -16.40 -8.24
CA PHE A 438 -12.74 -17.32 -7.32
C PHE A 438 -14.13 -17.74 -7.79
N GLY A 439 -14.71 -17.08 -8.80
CA GLY A 439 -16.00 -17.43 -9.41
C GLY A 439 -17.20 -16.81 -8.67
N PHE A 440 -17.09 -15.57 -8.22
CA PHE A 440 -18.23 -14.79 -7.73
C PHE A 440 -19.22 -14.47 -8.87
N ALA A 441 -20.47 -14.16 -8.51
CA ALA A 441 -21.46 -13.73 -9.48
C ALA A 441 -21.24 -12.30 -9.95
N TYR A 442 -20.77 -11.44 -9.04
CA TYR A 442 -20.48 -10.05 -9.35
C TYR A 442 -19.38 -9.47 -8.45
N ALA A 443 -18.80 -8.37 -8.91
CA ALA A 443 -17.91 -7.51 -8.15
C ALA A 443 -18.47 -6.09 -8.06
N THR A 444 -18.26 -5.42 -6.92
CA THR A 444 -18.72 -4.05 -6.70
C THR A 444 -17.72 -3.22 -5.92
N SER A 445 -17.88 -1.90 -5.94
CA SER A 445 -17.17 -0.96 -5.06
C SER A 445 -17.98 -0.55 -3.83
N SER A 446 -19.23 -0.98 -3.73
CA SER A 446 -20.19 -0.62 -2.68
C SER A 446 -20.37 -1.75 -1.67
N ASP A 447 -20.00 -1.49 -0.39
CA ASP A 447 -20.26 -2.42 0.72
C ASP A 447 -21.78 -2.59 0.95
N ASP A 448 -22.54 -1.50 0.76
CA ASP A 448 -23.99 -1.50 0.98
C ASP A 448 -24.72 -2.37 -0.06
N GLU A 449 -24.18 -2.52 -1.27
CA GLU A 449 -24.73 -3.41 -2.29
C GLU A 449 -24.62 -4.88 -1.88
N ILE A 450 -23.49 -5.29 -1.28
CA ILE A 450 -23.32 -6.64 -0.72
C ILE A 450 -24.24 -6.87 0.48
N ILE A 451 -24.30 -5.90 1.40
CA ILE A 451 -25.07 -6.04 2.64
C ILE A 451 -26.58 -6.12 2.37
N ASN A 452 -27.08 -5.35 1.39
CA ASN A 452 -28.50 -5.29 1.08
C ASN A 452 -28.95 -6.29 -0.01
N ASP A 453 -28.04 -7.07 -0.61
CA ASP A 453 -28.41 -8.06 -1.61
C ASP A 453 -29.27 -9.19 -0.98
N PRO A 454 -30.52 -9.40 -1.43
CA PRO A 454 -31.39 -10.44 -0.90
C PRO A 454 -30.89 -11.86 -1.19
N ASN A 455 -30.03 -12.03 -2.19
CA ASN A 455 -29.43 -13.33 -2.53
C ASN A 455 -28.24 -13.68 -1.62
N ILE A 456 -27.79 -12.78 -0.76
CA ILE A 456 -26.71 -13.01 0.21
C ILE A 456 -27.35 -13.22 1.59
N ASN A 457 -27.00 -14.31 2.27
CA ASN A 457 -27.40 -14.55 3.66
C ASN A 457 -26.21 -14.43 4.66
N THR A 458 -24.99 -14.43 4.16
CA THR A 458 -23.77 -14.41 4.98
C THR A 458 -22.77 -13.41 4.41
N VAL A 459 -22.16 -12.60 5.28
CA VAL A 459 -21.17 -11.60 4.89
C VAL A 459 -19.83 -11.87 5.59
N ALA A 460 -18.74 -11.98 4.83
CA ALA A 460 -17.37 -12.01 5.35
C ALA A 460 -16.73 -10.63 5.26
N ILE A 461 -16.30 -10.07 6.40
CA ILE A 461 -15.71 -8.74 6.53
C ILE A 461 -14.20 -8.89 6.68
N LEU A 462 -13.45 -8.48 5.64
CA LEU A 462 -11.99 -8.63 5.49
C LEU A 462 -11.33 -7.29 5.21
N THR A 463 -11.91 -6.21 5.69
CA THR A 463 -11.51 -4.82 5.45
C THR A 463 -10.41 -4.37 6.41
N ARG A 464 -10.13 -3.06 6.53
CA ARG A 464 -9.26 -2.52 7.59
C ARG A 464 -10.00 -2.55 8.93
N HIS A 465 -9.23 -2.65 10.02
CA HIS A 465 -9.74 -2.92 11.37
C HIS A 465 -10.75 -1.88 11.87
N ASP A 466 -10.53 -0.60 11.57
CA ASP A 466 -11.42 0.51 11.96
C ASP A 466 -12.85 0.39 11.41
N THR A 467 -13.02 -0.32 10.30
CA THR A 467 -14.33 -0.49 9.65
C THR A 467 -15.11 -1.71 10.15
N HIS A 468 -14.47 -2.67 10.81
CA HIS A 468 -15.05 -3.95 11.19
C HIS A 468 -16.36 -3.80 11.98
N ALA A 469 -16.32 -3.09 13.10
CA ALA A 469 -17.48 -2.93 13.99
C ALA A 469 -18.68 -2.31 13.26
N ASN A 470 -18.47 -1.28 12.45
CA ASN A 470 -19.55 -0.63 11.73
C ASN A 470 -20.18 -1.56 10.68
N LEU A 471 -19.36 -2.29 9.92
CA LEU A 471 -19.83 -3.25 8.91
C LEU A 471 -20.54 -4.44 9.56
N VAL A 472 -20.05 -4.94 10.70
CA VAL A 472 -20.72 -5.98 11.51
C VAL A 472 -22.13 -5.51 11.90
N ILE A 473 -22.27 -4.30 12.46
CA ILE A 473 -23.55 -3.74 12.87
C ILE A 473 -24.51 -3.61 11.68
N LYS A 474 -24.03 -3.10 10.55
CA LYS A 474 -24.82 -2.96 9.32
C LYS A 474 -25.32 -4.33 8.83
N ALA A 475 -24.42 -5.33 8.72
CA ALA A 475 -24.75 -6.65 8.22
C ALA A 475 -25.73 -7.39 9.14
N LEU A 476 -25.52 -7.32 10.46
CA LEU A 476 -26.46 -7.90 11.44
C LEU A 476 -27.85 -7.24 11.37
N LYS A 477 -27.94 -5.91 11.22
CA LYS A 477 -29.20 -5.19 11.03
C LYS A 477 -29.92 -5.61 9.74
N ALA A 478 -29.17 -5.97 8.70
CA ALA A 478 -29.72 -6.49 7.45
C ALA A 478 -30.08 -8.01 7.52
N GLY A 479 -30.00 -8.62 8.71
CA GLY A 479 -30.34 -10.02 8.93
C GLY A 479 -29.30 -11.00 8.35
N LYS A 480 -28.05 -10.57 8.13
CA LYS A 480 -27.00 -11.43 7.59
C LYS A 480 -26.21 -12.11 8.70
N HIS A 481 -25.82 -13.39 8.49
CA HIS A 481 -24.78 -14.01 9.28
C HIS A 481 -23.44 -13.33 8.98
N VAL A 482 -22.56 -13.20 9.99
CA VAL A 482 -21.33 -12.40 9.85
C VAL A 482 -20.10 -13.20 10.28
N PHE A 483 -19.16 -13.37 9.35
CA PHE A 483 -17.77 -13.65 9.63
C PHE A 483 -17.00 -12.34 9.59
N VAL A 484 -16.28 -11.98 10.66
CA VAL A 484 -15.43 -10.78 10.64
C VAL A 484 -14.00 -11.16 10.99
N GLU A 485 -13.03 -10.68 10.20
CA GLU A 485 -11.62 -10.79 10.59
C GLU A 485 -11.34 -10.03 11.90
N LYS A 486 -10.34 -10.52 12.62
CA LYS A 486 -9.87 -9.87 13.84
C LYS A 486 -9.18 -8.53 13.54
N PRO A 487 -9.18 -7.58 14.45
CA PRO A 487 -9.95 -7.53 15.70
C PRO A 487 -11.42 -7.19 15.42
N LEU A 488 -12.30 -7.60 16.32
CA LEU A 488 -13.73 -7.26 16.23
C LEU A 488 -13.97 -5.75 16.29
N ALA A 489 -13.19 -5.05 17.09
CA ALA A 489 -13.25 -3.62 17.30
C ALA A 489 -11.86 -3.07 17.67
N VAL A 490 -11.60 -1.79 17.40
CA VAL A 490 -10.34 -1.12 17.77
C VAL A 490 -10.44 -0.26 19.02
N ASN A 491 -11.65 -0.09 19.58
CA ASN A 491 -11.88 0.63 20.83
C ASN A 491 -13.16 0.14 21.54
N SER A 492 -13.32 0.55 22.81
CA SER A 492 -14.42 0.15 23.68
C SER A 492 -15.79 0.64 23.20
N VAL A 493 -15.88 1.81 22.55
CA VAL A 493 -17.13 2.35 22.02
C VAL A 493 -17.67 1.47 20.89
N GLN A 494 -16.80 1.06 19.97
CA GLN A 494 -17.15 0.14 18.88
C GLN A 494 -17.58 -1.22 19.45
N LEU A 495 -16.85 -1.77 20.41
CA LEU A 495 -17.17 -3.07 21.02
C LEU A 495 -18.54 -3.04 21.72
N LEU A 496 -18.83 -1.96 22.46
CA LEU A 496 -20.13 -1.79 23.12
C LEU A 496 -21.27 -1.76 22.11
N ALA A 497 -21.10 -1.05 20.99
CA ALA A 497 -22.10 -0.97 19.93
C ALA A 497 -22.36 -2.34 19.28
N VAL A 498 -21.31 -3.13 18.98
CA VAL A 498 -21.45 -4.51 18.47
C VAL A 498 -22.14 -5.40 19.50
N SER A 499 -21.72 -5.35 20.79
CA SER A 499 -22.31 -6.16 21.87
C SER A 499 -23.81 -5.90 22.03
N LYS A 500 -24.24 -4.63 21.91
CA LYS A 500 -25.65 -4.24 21.95
C LYS A 500 -26.44 -4.83 20.78
N GLN A 501 -25.85 -4.82 19.57
CA GLN A 501 -26.49 -5.36 18.39
C GLN A 501 -26.64 -6.88 18.45
N LEU A 502 -25.65 -7.59 18.98
CA LEU A 502 -25.66 -9.06 19.12
C LEU A 502 -26.79 -9.57 20.03
N LYS A 503 -27.07 -8.87 21.14
CA LYS A 503 -28.12 -9.28 22.11
C LYS A 503 -29.52 -9.36 21.50
N ASN A 504 -29.77 -8.63 20.41
CA ASN A 504 -31.09 -8.49 19.79
C ASN A 504 -31.14 -9.10 18.38
N ASN A 505 -30.17 -9.98 18.02
CA ASN A 505 -30.08 -10.51 16.68
C ASN A 505 -30.14 -12.04 16.65
N GLN A 506 -30.85 -12.58 15.64
CA GLN A 506 -30.95 -14.03 15.42
C GLN A 506 -29.85 -14.56 14.47
N SER A 507 -29.16 -13.65 13.76
CA SER A 507 -28.08 -14.04 12.86
C SER A 507 -26.82 -14.39 13.65
N LEU A 508 -26.10 -15.42 13.19
CA LEU A 508 -24.85 -15.85 13.80
C LEU A 508 -23.71 -14.91 13.42
N MET A 509 -22.81 -14.69 14.37
CA MET A 509 -21.55 -13.99 14.13
C MET A 509 -20.36 -14.80 14.66
N THR A 510 -19.23 -14.74 13.97
CA THR A 510 -17.94 -15.23 14.47
C THR A 510 -16.81 -14.26 14.09
N VAL A 511 -15.71 -14.31 14.84
CA VAL A 511 -14.48 -13.54 14.59
C VAL A 511 -13.39 -14.48 14.14
N GLY A 512 -12.57 -14.06 13.19
CA GLY A 512 -11.46 -14.82 12.56
C GLY A 512 -10.36 -15.24 13.53
N PHE A 513 -10.71 -15.98 14.59
CA PHE A 513 -9.77 -16.57 15.54
C PHE A 513 -9.42 -18.01 15.14
N ASN A 514 -8.78 -18.12 14.00
CA ASN A 514 -8.50 -19.38 13.30
C ASN A 514 -7.71 -20.42 14.12
N ARG A 515 -6.81 -19.97 15.02
CA ARG A 515 -5.85 -20.85 15.73
C ARG A 515 -6.50 -21.92 16.56
N ARG A 516 -7.64 -21.65 17.20
CA ARG A 516 -8.41 -22.64 17.97
C ARG A 516 -8.94 -23.78 17.11
N PHE A 517 -9.13 -23.56 15.80
CA PHE A 517 -9.59 -24.57 14.85
C PHE A 517 -8.45 -25.33 14.16
N ALA A 518 -7.20 -25.06 14.51
CA ALA A 518 -6.06 -25.79 13.98
C ALA A 518 -6.06 -27.24 14.46
N PRO A 519 -5.76 -28.25 13.60
CA PRO A 519 -5.83 -29.65 14.02
C PRO A 519 -5.00 -29.99 15.25
N LEU A 520 -3.75 -29.47 15.35
CA LEU A 520 -2.91 -29.71 16.52
C LEU A 520 -3.39 -28.94 17.76
N ALA A 521 -4.11 -27.81 17.59
CA ALA A 521 -4.72 -27.09 18.69
C ALA A 521 -5.92 -27.85 19.27
N GLN A 522 -6.71 -28.50 18.42
CA GLN A 522 -7.81 -29.35 18.84
C GLN A 522 -7.29 -30.62 19.57
N GLU A 523 -6.18 -31.23 19.09
CA GLU A 523 -5.53 -32.34 19.81
C GLU A 523 -4.97 -31.89 21.16
N LEU A 524 -4.39 -30.68 21.23
CA LEU A 524 -3.91 -30.08 22.47
C LEU A 524 -5.07 -29.86 23.48
N SER A 525 -6.18 -29.28 23.03
CA SER A 525 -7.36 -29.04 23.87
C SER A 525 -7.95 -30.38 24.35
N GLY A 526 -8.09 -31.38 23.51
CA GLY A 526 -8.56 -32.72 23.87
C GLY A 526 -7.66 -33.44 24.86
N PHE A 527 -6.35 -33.15 24.87
CA PHE A 527 -5.43 -33.73 25.88
C PHE A 527 -5.71 -33.23 27.31
N TYR A 528 -6.39 -32.09 27.45
CA TYR A 528 -6.77 -31.50 28.72
C TYR A 528 -8.28 -31.48 28.99
N GLU A 529 -9.09 -32.18 28.18
CA GLU A 529 -10.56 -32.12 28.27
C GLU A 529 -11.10 -32.51 29.69
N ASP A 530 -10.43 -33.43 30.38
CA ASP A 530 -10.78 -33.94 31.70
C ASP A 530 -9.98 -33.31 32.86
N HIS A 531 -9.34 -32.15 32.63
CA HIS A 531 -8.55 -31.48 33.66
C HIS A 531 -9.44 -30.98 34.81
N THR A 532 -8.94 -31.07 36.04
CA THR A 532 -9.61 -30.60 37.27
C THR A 532 -8.81 -29.55 38.01
N GLU A 533 -7.58 -29.32 37.63
CA GLU A 533 -6.67 -28.33 38.22
C GLU A 533 -6.53 -27.11 37.30
N PRO A 534 -6.24 -25.91 37.84
CA PRO A 534 -5.95 -24.74 37.05
C PRO A 534 -4.75 -24.94 36.11
N MET A 535 -4.83 -24.36 34.92
CA MET A 535 -3.77 -24.42 33.90
C MET A 535 -2.80 -23.26 34.04
N HIS A 536 -1.53 -23.50 33.74
CA HIS A 536 -0.57 -22.48 33.34
C HIS A 536 -0.29 -22.60 31.86
N VAL A 537 -0.58 -21.53 31.07
CA VAL A 537 -0.37 -21.49 29.64
C VAL A 537 0.60 -20.37 29.27
N HIS A 538 1.73 -20.70 28.70
CA HIS A 538 2.69 -19.73 28.19
C HIS A 538 2.70 -19.72 26.66
N TYR A 539 2.41 -18.56 26.07
CA TYR A 539 2.40 -18.36 24.61
C TYR A 539 3.46 -17.34 24.19
N ARG A 540 4.57 -17.79 23.65
CA ARG A 540 5.61 -16.93 23.08
C ARG A 540 5.37 -16.70 21.58
N VAL A 541 5.43 -15.42 21.17
CA VAL A 541 5.23 -14.97 19.78
C VAL A 541 6.42 -14.15 19.32
N ASN A 542 7.17 -14.65 18.36
CA ASN A 542 8.18 -13.90 17.62
C ASN A 542 7.50 -13.21 16.41
N ALA A 543 6.90 -12.03 16.67
CA ALA A 543 6.06 -11.34 15.70
C ALA A 543 6.86 -10.66 14.58
N GLY A 544 8.08 -10.20 14.89
CA GLY A 544 8.96 -9.46 14.00
C GLY A 544 8.52 -8.02 13.78
N TYR A 545 9.50 -7.19 13.42
CA TYR A 545 9.35 -5.75 13.24
C TYR A 545 8.40 -5.37 12.09
N ILE A 546 7.52 -4.38 12.35
CA ILE A 546 6.72 -3.64 11.36
C ILE A 546 7.03 -2.15 11.52
N PRO A 547 7.29 -1.40 10.41
CA PRO A 547 7.55 0.04 10.46
C PRO A 547 6.42 0.84 11.12
N LEU A 548 6.75 1.91 11.84
CA LEU A 548 5.79 2.75 12.58
C LEU A 548 4.74 3.43 11.69
N ASN A 549 5.08 3.68 10.42
CA ASN A 549 4.15 4.25 9.44
C ASN A 549 3.23 3.22 8.76
N HIS A 550 3.31 1.95 9.16
CA HIS A 550 2.37 0.94 8.64
C HIS A 550 1.01 1.11 9.30
N TRP A 551 -0.08 1.03 8.55
CA TRP A 551 -1.45 1.28 9.01
C TRP A 551 -1.87 0.46 10.25
N THR A 552 -1.31 -0.74 10.45
CA THR A 552 -1.57 -1.57 11.64
C THR A 552 -1.01 -0.99 12.92
N GLN A 553 0.00 -0.09 12.81
CA GLN A 553 0.58 0.62 13.94
C GLN A 553 -0.22 1.88 14.33
N ASP A 554 -1.13 2.34 13.46
CA ASP A 554 -2.01 3.46 13.76
C ASP A 554 -3.11 3.03 14.73
N PRO A 555 -3.22 3.64 15.93
CA PRO A 555 -4.23 3.27 16.92
C PRO A 555 -5.67 3.46 16.43
N ALA A 556 -5.92 4.44 15.56
CA ALA A 556 -7.26 4.75 15.05
C ALA A 556 -7.70 3.80 13.93
N ILE A 557 -6.76 3.31 13.11
CA ILE A 557 -7.03 2.47 11.93
C ILE A 557 -6.78 1.00 12.24
N GLY A 558 -5.58 0.68 12.74
CA GLY A 558 -5.12 -0.69 13.02
C GLY A 558 -5.35 -1.14 14.46
N GLY A 559 -5.52 -0.21 15.39
CA GLY A 559 -5.61 -0.48 16.83
C GLY A 559 -4.25 -0.78 17.48
N GLY A 560 -3.12 -0.68 16.75
CA GLY A 560 -1.82 -1.15 17.20
C GLY A 560 -1.67 -2.68 17.15
N ARG A 561 -0.48 -3.17 17.50
CA ARG A 561 -0.14 -4.60 17.37
C ARG A 561 -0.86 -5.49 18.38
N ILE A 562 -1.10 -5.01 19.58
CA ILE A 562 -1.74 -5.82 20.64
C ILE A 562 -3.22 -6.05 20.31
N ILE A 563 -3.97 -5.01 19.98
CA ILE A 563 -5.37 -5.14 19.56
C ILE A 563 -5.46 -5.86 18.21
N GLY A 564 -4.64 -5.46 17.23
CA GLY A 564 -4.70 -5.99 15.86
C GLY A 564 -4.18 -7.41 15.67
N GLU A 565 -3.28 -7.91 16.53
CA GLU A 565 -2.70 -9.25 16.42
C GLU A 565 -2.64 -9.99 17.77
N GLY A 566 -2.31 -9.30 18.87
CA GLY A 566 -2.22 -9.89 20.21
C GLY A 566 -3.50 -10.59 20.65
N CYS A 567 -4.65 -10.09 20.22
CA CYS A 567 -5.97 -10.70 20.48
C CYS A 567 -6.06 -12.18 20.04
N HIS A 568 -5.34 -12.60 19.00
CA HIS A 568 -5.28 -14.01 18.59
C HIS A 568 -4.71 -14.94 19.68
N PHE A 569 -3.73 -14.47 20.42
CA PHE A 569 -3.02 -15.27 21.43
C PHE A 569 -3.80 -15.29 22.74
N ILE A 570 -4.45 -14.17 23.05
CA ILE A 570 -5.44 -14.10 24.14
C ILE A 570 -6.60 -15.06 23.87
N ASP A 571 -7.12 -15.07 22.61
CA ASP A 571 -8.18 -16.00 22.21
C ASP A 571 -7.77 -17.46 22.33
N PHE A 572 -6.54 -17.80 21.95
CA PHE A 572 -6.05 -19.17 22.02
C PHE A 572 -5.97 -19.68 23.48
N ILE A 573 -5.50 -18.84 24.39
CA ILE A 573 -5.48 -19.17 25.81
C ILE A 573 -6.90 -19.28 26.36
N THR A 574 -7.80 -18.35 25.99
CA THR A 574 -9.22 -18.39 26.31
C THR A 574 -9.88 -19.69 25.84
N PHE A 575 -9.52 -20.16 24.66
CA PHE A 575 -10.00 -21.44 24.11
C PHE A 575 -9.53 -22.64 24.94
N LEU A 576 -8.25 -22.70 25.30
CA LEU A 576 -7.72 -23.82 26.09
C LEU A 576 -8.32 -23.91 27.50
N ILE A 577 -8.51 -22.76 28.14
CA ILE A 577 -9.07 -22.69 29.51
C ILE A 577 -10.60 -22.76 29.50
N GLY A 578 -11.25 -22.42 28.40
CA GLY A 578 -12.70 -22.47 28.25
C GLY A 578 -13.45 -21.26 28.79
N ALA A 579 -12.77 -20.29 29.42
CA ALA A 579 -13.36 -19.10 30.06
C ALA A 579 -12.68 -17.81 29.59
N SER A 580 -13.38 -16.67 29.68
CA SER A 580 -12.80 -15.35 29.43
C SER A 580 -11.89 -14.92 30.59
N PRO A 581 -10.77 -14.21 30.34
CA PRO A 581 -9.93 -13.69 31.43
C PRO A 581 -10.68 -12.63 32.25
N ILE A 582 -10.43 -12.62 33.57
CA ILE A 582 -11.02 -11.67 34.51
C ILE A 582 -10.10 -10.48 34.82
N SER A 583 -8.78 -10.63 34.64
CA SER A 583 -7.84 -9.52 34.71
C SER A 583 -6.68 -9.68 33.71
N VAL A 584 -6.07 -8.54 33.38
CA VAL A 584 -4.90 -8.46 32.48
C VAL A 584 -3.93 -7.46 33.05
N THR A 585 -2.65 -7.86 33.14
CA THR A 585 -1.52 -6.97 33.40
C THR A 585 -0.52 -7.08 32.26
N ALA A 586 0.07 -5.97 31.83
CA ALA A 586 1.00 -5.98 30.72
C ALA A 586 2.17 -5.02 30.95
N HIS A 587 3.36 -5.44 30.53
CA HIS A 587 4.59 -4.65 30.59
C HIS A 587 5.25 -4.63 29.22
N ALA A 588 5.60 -3.43 28.73
CA ALA A 588 6.29 -3.24 27.47
C ALA A 588 7.78 -2.94 27.68
N LEU A 589 8.62 -3.41 26.76
CA LEU A 589 10.01 -2.94 26.66
C LEU A 589 10.02 -1.51 26.13
N PRO A 590 11.04 -0.69 26.46
CA PRO A 590 11.18 0.66 25.92
C PRO A 590 11.26 0.68 24.39
N ASP A 591 10.48 1.56 23.74
CA ASP A 591 10.32 1.62 22.28
C ASP A 591 11.57 2.15 21.55
N ASN A 592 12.35 3.03 22.20
CA ASN A 592 13.57 3.64 21.65
C ASN A 592 13.40 4.26 20.25
N GLY A 593 12.21 4.80 19.95
CA GLY A 593 11.85 5.40 18.65
C GLY A 593 11.72 4.43 17.48
N LYS A 594 11.86 3.12 17.72
CA LYS A 594 11.78 2.07 16.68
C LYS A 594 10.50 1.26 16.77
N TYR A 595 10.00 1.03 17.96
CA TYR A 595 8.84 0.21 18.26
C TYR A 595 7.68 1.08 18.76
N ARG A 596 6.50 0.52 18.88
CA ARG A 596 5.34 1.17 19.49
C ARG A 596 4.58 0.11 20.29
N GLU A 597 5.00 -0.08 21.56
CA GLU A 597 4.35 -1.02 22.50
C GLU A 597 4.09 -2.40 21.87
N ASP A 598 5.04 -2.89 21.08
CA ASP A 598 4.96 -4.16 20.36
C ASP A 598 6.04 -5.19 20.76
N ASN A 599 6.64 -4.96 21.95
CA ASN A 599 7.46 -5.92 22.70
C ASN A 599 6.89 -6.01 24.12
N VAL A 600 5.90 -6.90 24.32
CA VAL A 600 5.03 -6.90 25.49
C VAL A 600 4.93 -8.28 26.10
N SER A 601 5.03 -8.35 27.43
CA SER A 601 4.62 -9.50 28.22
C SER A 601 3.27 -9.20 28.88
N MET A 602 2.27 -10.06 28.66
CA MET A 602 0.92 -9.94 29.21
C MET A 602 0.62 -11.14 30.08
N THR A 603 0.10 -10.90 31.30
CA THR A 603 -0.41 -11.94 32.18
C THR A 603 -1.93 -11.83 32.30
N LEU A 604 -2.60 -12.93 32.01
CA LEU A 604 -4.05 -13.09 32.05
C LEU A 604 -4.43 -13.98 33.25
N THR A 605 -5.41 -13.60 34.04
CA THR A 605 -5.97 -14.48 35.09
C THR A 605 -7.40 -14.87 34.75
N PHE A 606 -7.79 -16.08 35.11
CA PHE A 606 -9.08 -16.68 34.76
C PHE A 606 -9.90 -17.05 36.04
N PRO A 607 -11.23 -17.26 35.89
CA PRO A 607 -12.11 -17.50 37.04
C PRO A 607 -11.76 -18.75 37.87
N ASP A 608 -11.21 -19.78 37.26
CA ASP A 608 -10.79 -21.04 37.90
C ASP A 608 -9.40 -20.96 38.55
N GLY A 609 -8.73 -19.81 38.50
CA GLY A 609 -7.37 -19.60 38.96
C GLY A 609 -6.27 -19.91 37.95
N SER A 610 -6.63 -20.31 36.72
CA SER A 610 -5.68 -20.48 35.62
C SER A 610 -4.97 -19.18 35.27
N ILE A 611 -3.72 -19.31 34.83
CA ILE A 611 -2.89 -18.19 34.41
C ILE A 611 -2.43 -18.39 32.96
N GLY A 612 -2.62 -17.35 32.14
CA GLY A 612 -2.07 -17.27 30.79
C GLY A 612 -0.99 -16.20 30.70
N VAL A 613 0.13 -16.49 30.04
CA VAL A 613 1.18 -15.53 29.73
C VAL A 613 1.36 -15.45 28.23
N VAL A 614 1.34 -14.24 27.69
CA VAL A 614 1.63 -13.99 26.27
C VAL A 614 2.86 -13.10 26.18
N ASP A 615 3.96 -13.62 25.64
CA ASP A 615 5.12 -12.83 25.26
C ASP A 615 5.05 -12.48 23.77
N TYR A 616 4.64 -11.26 23.46
CA TYR A 616 4.54 -10.74 22.11
C TYR A 616 5.75 -9.88 21.79
N LEU A 617 6.65 -10.37 20.91
CA LEU A 617 7.98 -9.81 20.70
C LEU A 617 8.19 -9.44 19.22
N ALA A 618 8.25 -8.13 18.92
CA ALA A 618 8.54 -7.60 17.60
C ALA A 618 10.04 -7.47 17.31
N ASN A 619 10.90 -7.53 18.34
CA ASN A 619 12.34 -7.33 18.26
C ASN A 619 13.15 -8.59 17.93
N GLY A 620 12.48 -9.75 17.84
CA GLY A 620 13.13 -11.03 17.51
C GLY A 620 13.52 -11.14 16.04
N ASP A 621 14.53 -12.00 15.77
CA ASP A 621 14.90 -12.35 14.39
C ASP A 621 13.82 -13.18 13.72
N LYS A 622 13.45 -12.78 12.50
CA LYS A 622 12.39 -13.42 11.72
C LYS A 622 12.73 -14.85 11.24
N SER A 623 13.96 -15.29 11.33
CA SER A 623 14.35 -16.68 11.02
C SER A 623 13.98 -17.66 12.11
N PHE A 624 13.74 -17.17 13.35
CA PHE A 624 13.29 -18.00 14.47
C PHE A 624 11.79 -18.34 14.35
N PRO A 625 11.32 -19.55 14.76
CA PRO A 625 9.91 -19.93 14.69
C PRO A 625 8.98 -18.91 15.37
N LYS A 626 7.83 -18.67 14.72
CA LYS A 626 6.94 -17.58 15.14
C LYS A 626 6.24 -17.87 16.45
N GLU A 627 5.69 -19.07 16.63
CA GLU A 627 4.74 -19.34 17.71
C GLU A 627 5.14 -20.59 18.50
N ARG A 628 5.09 -20.51 19.85
CA ARG A 628 5.26 -21.64 20.76
C ARG A 628 4.32 -21.51 21.91
N VAL A 629 3.62 -22.58 22.24
CA VAL A 629 2.73 -22.68 23.39
C VAL A 629 3.21 -23.80 24.30
N GLU A 630 3.27 -23.55 25.60
CA GLU A 630 3.56 -24.51 26.64
C GLU A 630 2.41 -24.52 27.64
N VAL A 631 1.91 -25.68 27.97
CA VAL A 631 0.77 -25.89 28.91
C VAL A 631 1.17 -26.84 30.01
N PHE A 632 0.92 -26.45 31.25
CA PHE A 632 1.14 -27.24 32.47
C PHE A 632 -0.14 -27.35 33.24
N CYS A 633 -0.58 -28.57 33.54
CA CYS A 633 -1.81 -28.79 34.31
C CYS A 633 -1.85 -30.24 34.85
N GLY A 634 -2.06 -30.43 36.14
CA GLY A 634 -2.35 -31.74 36.76
C GLY A 634 -1.33 -32.84 36.42
N GLY A 635 -0.04 -32.55 36.43
CA GLY A 635 1.02 -33.50 36.05
C GLY A 635 1.18 -33.75 34.55
N ARG A 636 0.41 -33.07 33.70
CA ARG A 636 0.51 -33.11 32.23
C ARG A 636 1.25 -31.90 31.70
N ILE A 637 2.06 -32.10 30.67
CA ILE A 637 2.77 -31.03 29.94
C ILE A 637 2.49 -31.19 28.45
N ALA A 638 2.19 -30.09 27.78
CA ALA A 638 2.13 -30.08 26.32
C ALA A 638 2.88 -28.90 25.73
N ILE A 639 3.52 -29.13 24.59
CA ILE A 639 4.26 -28.11 23.82
C ILE A 639 3.80 -28.14 22.38
N LEU A 640 3.25 -27.00 21.91
CA LEU A 640 2.85 -26.80 20.53
C LEU A 640 3.81 -25.82 19.85
N ASP A 641 4.59 -26.31 18.89
CA ASP A 641 5.53 -25.50 18.12
C ASP A 641 4.95 -25.18 16.73
N ASP A 642 4.69 -23.90 16.51
CA ASP A 642 4.31 -23.24 15.22
C ASP A 642 3.22 -24.00 14.43
N PHE A 643 2.32 -24.70 15.14
CA PHE A 643 1.26 -25.56 14.57
C PHE A 643 1.79 -26.65 13.62
N ARG A 644 3.03 -27.12 13.87
CA ARG A 644 3.71 -28.17 13.12
C ARG A 644 4.05 -29.39 13.97
N ARG A 645 4.29 -29.17 15.24
CA ARG A 645 4.68 -30.19 16.22
C ARG A 645 3.91 -29.99 17.51
N LEU A 646 3.27 -31.06 17.97
CA LEU A 646 2.69 -31.15 19.29
C LEU A 646 3.41 -32.27 20.05
N GLU A 647 3.93 -31.92 21.21
CA GLU A 647 4.54 -32.84 22.14
C GLU A 647 3.71 -32.86 23.42
N THR A 648 3.36 -34.06 23.94
CA THR A 648 2.63 -34.24 25.18
C THR A 648 3.39 -35.20 26.10
N VAL A 649 3.38 -34.87 27.38
CA VAL A 649 4.01 -35.70 28.44
C VAL A 649 3.01 -35.93 29.55
N GLU A 650 2.79 -37.19 29.93
CA GLU A 650 1.91 -37.62 31.01
C GLU A 650 2.43 -38.92 31.61
N ASN A 651 2.49 -39.02 32.93
CA ASN A 651 2.93 -40.24 33.66
C ASN A 651 4.28 -40.81 33.16
N GLY A 652 5.23 -39.92 32.82
CA GLY A 652 6.53 -40.31 32.26
C GLY A 652 6.50 -40.72 30.79
N ALA A 653 5.34 -40.93 30.20
CA ALA A 653 5.19 -41.18 28.77
C ALA A 653 5.25 -39.89 27.92
N ARG A 654 5.98 -39.96 26.83
CA ARG A 654 6.13 -38.85 25.89
C ARG A 654 5.61 -39.20 24.52
N ARG A 655 4.72 -38.39 23.96
CA ARG A 655 4.18 -38.54 22.61
C ARG A 655 4.49 -37.32 21.79
N GLU A 656 4.89 -37.50 20.54
CA GLU A 656 5.13 -36.39 19.57
C GLU A 656 4.29 -36.63 18.31
N VAL A 657 3.62 -35.55 17.84
CA VAL A 657 2.88 -35.52 16.56
C VAL A 657 3.46 -34.41 15.69
N LYS A 658 3.81 -34.73 14.46
CA LYS A 658 4.30 -33.77 13.45
C LYS A 658 3.36 -33.73 12.25
N ARG A 659 3.03 -32.51 11.79
CA ARG A 659 2.18 -32.28 10.61
C ARG A 659 2.70 -31.10 9.78
N ALA A 660 2.22 -30.98 8.53
CA ALA A 660 2.33 -29.73 7.80
C ALA A 660 1.63 -28.62 8.58
N GLN A 661 2.15 -27.39 8.50
CA GLN A 661 1.55 -26.27 9.22
C GLN A 661 0.11 -26.03 8.75
N ASP A 662 -0.81 -26.13 9.69
CA ASP A 662 -2.22 -25.77 9.51
C ASP A 662 -2.67 -24.95 10.72
N LYS A 663 -3.03 -23.68 10.46
CA LYS A 663 -3.50 -22.74 11.49
C LYS A 663 -5.02 -22.63 11.55
N GLY A 664 -5.75 -23.54 10.89
CA GLY A 664 -7.18 -23.73 11.09
C GLY A 664 -8.13 -22.89 10.24
N TRP A 665 -7.67 -22.10 9.28
CA TRP A 665 -8.56 -21.21 8.49
C TRP A 665 -9.72 -21.94 7.78
N ARG A 666 -9.45 -23.12 7.20
CA ARG A 666 -10.49 -23.93 6.56
C ARG A 666 -11.49 -24.47 7.59
N ASN A 667 -11.00 -24.99 8.69
CA ASN A 667 -11.83 -25.59 9.74
C ASN A 667 -12.69 -24.53 10.45
N GLU A 668 -12.17 -23.34 10.67
CA GLU A 668 -12.91 -22.19 11.17
C GLU A 668 -14.12 -21.85 10.30
N MET A 669 -13.89 -21.69 8.99
CA MET A 669 -14.98 -21.43 8.05
C MET A 669 -15.97 -22.59 7.96
N LEU A 670 -15.47 -23.84 8.00
CA LEU A 670 -16.34 -25.02 8.00
C LEU A 670 -17.21 -25.08 9.27
N ALA A 671 -16.66 -24.77 10.45
CA ALA A 671 -17.42 -24.70 11.69
C ALA A 671 -18.53 -23.65 11.63
N PHE A 672 -18.24 -22.47 11.04
CA PHE A 672 -19.23 -21.42 10.87
C PHE A 672 -20.33 -21.81 9.87
N VAL A 673 -19.96 -22.41 8.75
CA VAL A 673 -20.92 -22.93 7.73
C VAL A 673 -21.82 -24.00 8.35
N ASN A 674 -21.27 -24.92 9.12
CA ASN A 674 -22.04 -25.97 9.81
C ASN A 674 -23.03 -25.37 10.83
N ALA A 675 -22.59 -24.39 11.62
CA ALA A 675 -23.47 -23.70 12.58
C ALA A 675 -24.66 -23.01 11.88
N ILE A 676 -24.42 -22.38 10.71
CA ILE A 676 -25.50 -21.77 9.91
C ILE A 676 -26.44 -22.84 9.36
N ARG A 677 -25.90 -23.91 8.75
CA ARG A 677 -26.68 -24.99 8.15
C ARG A 677 -27.57 -25.71 9.16
N GLU A 678 -27.07 -25.94 10.36
CA GLU A 678 -27.76 -26.69 11.41
C GLU A 678 -28.64 -25.82 12.30
N GLY A 679 -28.61 -24.49 12.11
CA GLY A 679 -29.32 -23.55 12.98
C GLY A 679 -28.81 -23.57 14.42
N GLY A 680 -27.50 -23.91 14.59
CA GLY A 680 -26.85 -24.11 15.88
C GLY A 680 -26.33 -22.83 16.53
N GLN A 681 -25.50 -23.02 17.58
CA GLN A 681 -24.82 -21.93 18.28
C GLN A 681 -23.61 -21.44 17.48
N PRO A 682 -23.13 -20.18 17.67
CA PRO A 682 -21.92 -19.69 17.05
C PRO A 682 -20.72 -20.55 17.42
N PRO A 683 -19.76 -20.78 16.49
CA PRO A 683 -18.60 -21.64 16.74
C PRO A 683 -17.70 -21.17 17.89
N ILE A 684 -17.78 -19.88 18.21
CA ILE A 684 -17.11 -19.26 19.36
C ILE A 684 -18.19 -18.56 20.19
N PRO A 685 -18.31 -18.87 21.49
CA PRO A 685 -19.27 -18.18 22.33
C PRO A 685 -19.08 -16.66 22.32
N TYR A 686 -20.14 -15.89 22.20
CA TYR A 686 -20.08 -14.43 22.17
C TYR A 686 -19.41 -13.81 23.39
N GLU A 687 -19.57 -14.45 24.56
CA GLU A 687 -18.90 -14.05 25.79
C GLU A 687 -17.38 -14.08 25.62
N GLN A 688 -16.84 -15.14 25.01
CA GLN A 688 -15.40 -15.25 24.75
C GLN A 688 -14.94 -14.21 23.71
N LEU A 689 -15.68 -14.00 22.61
CA LEU A 689 -15.35 -12.98 21.62
C LEU A 689 -15.25 -11.57 22.22
N ILE A 690 -16.22 -11.22 23.08
CA ILE A 690 -16.26 -9.93 23.76
C ILE A 690 -15.17 -9.87 24.84
N GLY A 691 -14.96 -10.95 25.60
CA GLY A 691 -13.95 -11.05 26.63
C GLY A 691 -12.53 -10.90 26.12
N VAL A 692 -12.19 -11.59 25.04
CA VAL A 692 -10.89 -11.48 24.34
C VAL A 692 -10.63 -10.05 23.85
N THR A 693 -11.64 -9.42 23.25
CA THR A 693 -11.50 -8.04 22.76
C THR A 693 -11.31 -7.06 23.92
N LYS A 694 -12.06 -7.20 25.02
CA LYS A 694 -11.86 -6.41 26.26
C LYS A 694 -10.47 -6.62 26.85
N ALA A 695 -10.00 -7.86 26.89
CA ALA A 695 -8.68 -8.19 27.44
C ALA A 695 -7.56 -7.56 26.61
N SER A 696 -7.71 -7.47 25.28
CA SER A 696 -6.72 -6.77 24.43
C SER A 696 -6.69 -5.25 24.70
N PHE A 697 -7.82 -4.62 25.01
CA PHE A 697 -7.87 -3.20 25.42
C PHE A 697 -7.24 -3.01 26.79
N ALA A 698 -7.58 -3.86 27.77
CA ALA A 698 -7.02 -3.82 29.11
C ALA A 698 -5.49 -4.00 29.12
N ALA A 699 -4.93 -4.81 28.21
CA ALA A 699 -3.50 -4.95 28.05
C ALA A 699 -2.84 -3.62 27.60
N VAL A 700 -3.42 -2.93 26.64
CA VAL A 700 -2.91 -1.61 26.18
C VAL A 700 -3.03 -0.55 27.28
N GLU A 701 -4.15 -0.50 27.99
CA GLU A 701 -4.35 0.40 29.14
C GLU A 701 -3.32 0.13 30.25
N SER A 702 -3.06 -1.14 30.58
CA SER A 702 -2.08 -1.55 31.59
C SER A 702 -0.66 -1.11 31.23
N ILE A 703 -0.26 -1.14 29.95
CA ILE A 703 1.03 -0.63 29.48
C ILE A 703 1.13 0.89 29.72
N GLY A 704 0.09 1.65 29.40
CA GLY A 704 0.03 3.11 29.62
C GLY A 704 0.22 3.47 31.10
N ILE A 705 -0.53 2.84 31.99
CA ILE A 705 -0.45 3.07 33.45
C ILE A 705 0.96 2.75 33.99
N ASN A 706 1.54 1.62 33.58
CA ASN A 706 2.86 1.20 34.04
C ASN A 706 3.96 2.13 33.52
N ASN A 707 3.84 2.67 32.32
CA ASN A 707 4.79 3.65 31.78
C ASN A 707 4.73 4.99 32.54
N GLU A 708 3.56 5.46 32.94
CA GLU A 708 3.39 6.66 33.76
C GLU A 708 3.97 6.47 35.17
N GLN A 709 3.73 5.35 35.82
CA GLN A 709 4.28 5.03 37.14
C GLN A 709 5.82 4.91 37.13
N ASN A 710 6.38 4.29 36.09
CA ASN A 710 7.83 4.20 35.93
C ASN A 710 8.46 5.55 35.62
N GLY A 711 7.78 6.45 34.91
CA GLY A 711 8.18 7.84 34.69
C GLY A 711 8.27 8.66 35.97
N ILE A 712 7.36 8.43 36.92
CA ILE A 712 7.36 9.10 38.23
C ILE A 712 8.49 8.56 39.13
N ASN A 713 8.85 7.28 39.06
CA ASN A 713 9.88 6.65 39.88
C ASN A 713 11.32 6.83 39.36
N MET A 714 11.55 7.31 38.13
CA MET A 714 12.88 7.48 37.55
C MET A 714 13.57 8.83 37.86
N ILE A 715 13.01 9.67 38.75
CA ILE A 715 13.63 10.97 39.15
C ILE A 715 14.76 10.77 40.22
N SER A 716 15.11 9.55 40.63
CA SER A 716 16.05 9.33 41.75
C SER A 716 17.34 8.60 41.43
N HIS A 717 17.82 8.52 40.18
CA HIS A 717 19.19 8.07 39.91
C HIS A 717 19.90 8.95 38.87
N PRO A 718 20.89 9.77 39.29
CA PRO A 718 21.73 10.46 38.32
C PRO A 718 22.64 9.43 37.60
N ARG A 719 22.55 9.40 36.28
CA ARG A 719 23.49 8.65 35.46
C ARG A 719 24.85 9.32 35.57
N ASN A 720 25.81 8.66 36.23
CA ASN A 720 27.22 8.99 36.12
C ASN A 720 27.66 8.89 34.66
N SER A 721 27.82 10.05 34.04
CA SER A 721 28.54 10.19 32.78
C SER A 721 30.02 10.25 33.06
N GLU A 722 30.73 9.13 33.11
CA GLU A 722 32.19 9.12 32.97
C GLU A 722 32.62 8.25 31.80
N SER A 723 33.14 8.99 30.82
CA SER A 723 34.25 8.68 29.93
C SER A 723 34.43 7.26 29.35
N ARG A 724 34.40 7.19 28.05
CA ARG A 724 35.45 6.53 27.26
C ARG A 724 35.63 7.22 25.91
N ALA A 725 36.54 8.21 25.93
CA ALA A 725 37.32 8.56 24.75
C ALA A 725 38.44 7.50 24.60
N LYS A 726 38.39 6.77 23.48
CA LYS A 726 39.57 6.39 22.70
C LYS A 726 39.12 5.90 21.33
#